data_4826e078fc6167485f501cd741c23792
#
_entry.id   4826e078fc6167485f501cd741c23792
#
_cell.length_a   1.000
_cell.length_b   1.000
_cell.length_c   1.000
_cell.angle_alpha   90.00
_cell.angle_beta   90.00
_cell.angle_gamma   90.00
#
_symmetry.space_group_name_H-M   'P 1'
#
loop_
_entity.id
_entity.type
_entity.pdbx_description
1 polymer ?
#
loop_
_entity_poly.entity_id
_entity_poly.type
_entity_poly.pdbx_seq_one_letter_code
_entity_poly.pdbx_strand_id
1 'polypeptide(L)'
;MEDWMKALLQKNNENKVTASKLSPKKKVKVNIHLDTSADRRGGDKAASGHYRDRNRDRRAESRAPEAMASAPYNFVSLPHRILPAPFVVDGEATEADELICDYKKYVSSEGKNTGYIRLEIQVLTPLFIGCCTGSKETDAFFSSLGRPVIPGSSIRGMTRNLFKIITAGALRKDEDFTDRHLYFRGLASRLGSFRDYYKDRMVEIKDDGKEASKTDAGFLIRNRKTGSYFICPADYYRTKVDNPYSINGGPAVRWSKDGADIITGPMNGKKHYFTINHCDTNPKRRIPVPDEVIRDYKSDSTRFSGNAQNKGWNLFTRYVAKADEDARGFAHMEDIDFIVPCFYIAQDGIVQHFGHGRNYRIPYDSSISDHIPAGLRKDTPDFADAVFGRKELWAGRVSFEDGKMTVEGTAITANYPRPLMGPNPTSFQLYLKQDGWPPKHWDEKTDIRGYKLYWHRKGKFDWVLDPAKNKIVKGMKKIAPLGPGTHFKSKIRFDRLSDVELGALLTVFGLDDGKHDVVYKLGRGKSIGMGSVRIKASLYLENSRERYSSLFSGDSWNEAEKENDGLAFKNAFRQYLDNHLKDEKPVYENLMEELRTMLDWNNVNATDWKDKTDMMPIGDKADTRFRDRVILDNPRDFVRKKFKK
;
A
#
# COMPACT_ATOMS: atom_id res chain seq x y z
N MET A 1 -24.92 2.58 -10.48
CA MET A 1 -23.95 1.46 -10.62
C MET A 1 -24.29 0.51 -11.77
N GLU A 2 -25.56 0.32 -12.10
CA GLU A 2 -26.00 -0.53 -13.23
C GLU A 2 -25.67 0.00 -14.62
N ASP A 3 -25.73 1.31 -14.83
CA ASP A 3 -25.50 1.90 -16.15
C ASP A 3 -24.03 1.87 -16.60
N TRP A 4 -23.08 1.88 -15.67
CA TRP A 4 -21.65 1.72 -15.97
C TRP A 4 -21.32 0.29 -16.44
N MET A 5 -21.99 -0.70 -15.87
CA MET A 5 -21.80 -2.12 -16.24
C MET A 5 -22.40 -2.45 -17.61
N LYS A 6 -23.52 -1.80 -17.99
CA LYS A 6 -24.13 -1.92 -19.34
C LYS A 6 -23.25 -1.29 -20.42
N ALA A 7 -22.61 -0.16 -20.12
CA ALA A 7 -21.66 0.50 -21.04
C ALA A 7 -20.39 -0.32 -21.31
N LEU A 8 -19.93 -1.10 -20.33
CA LEU A 8 -18.77 -2.00 -20.47
C LEU A 8 -19.08 -3.23 -21.33
N LEU A 9 -20.32 -3.74 -21.25
CA LEU A 9 -20.77 -4.88 -22.04
C LEU A 9 -21.03 -4.51 -23.51
N GLN A 10 -21.51 -3.31 -23.81
CA GLN A 10 -21.66 -2.83 -25.18
C GLN A 10 -20.33 -2.63 -25.90
N LYS A 11 -19.31 -2.12 -25.23
CA LYS A 11 -17.96 -1.91 -25.80
C LYS A 11 -17.22 -3.21 -26.14
N ASN A 12 -17.58 -4.32 -25.51
CA ASN A 12 -16.98 -5.62 -25.82
C ASN A 12 -17.60 -6.31 -27.06
N ASN A 13 -18.81 -5.93 -27.46
CA ASN A 13 -19.47 -6.50 -28.65
C ASN A 13 -19.05 -5.82 -29.96
N GLU A 14 -18.63 -4.57 -29.96
CA GLU A 14 -18.18 -3.87 -31.17
C GLU A 14 -16.79 -4.32 -31.67
N ASN A 15 -15.99 -4.99 -30.85
CA ASN A 15 -14.68 -5.53 -31.25
C ASN A 15 -14.71 -6.95 -31.84
N LYS A 16 -15.90 -7.53 -32.10
CA LYS A 16 -16.02 -8.88 -32.65
C LYS A 16 -16.23 -8.94 -34.18
N VAL A 17 -16.27 -7.82 -34.87
CA VAL A 17 -16.69 -7.79 -36.30
C VAL A 17 -15.53 -7.71 -37.32
N THR A 18 -14.28 -7.66 -36.91
CA THR A 18 -13.15 -7.57 -37.87
C THR A 18 -12.07 -8.65 -37.70
N ALA A 19 -12.49 -9.91 -37.73
CA ALA A 19 -11.55 -11.03 -37.83
C ALA A 19 -12.09 -12.16 -38.69
N SER A 20 -12.34 -11.89 -39.96
CA SER A 20 -12.55 -12.93 -40.94
C SER A 20 -11.69 -12.64 -42.17
N LYS A 21 -10.51 -13.29 -42.24
CA LYS A 21 -9.80 -13.75 -43.45
C LYS A 21 -8.33 -13.97 -43.10
N LEU A 22 -8.00 -15.15 -42.66
CA LEU A 22 -6.65 -15.71 -42.79
C LEU A 22 -6.74 -17.23 -42.96
N SER A 23 -6.14 -17.69 -44.06
CA SER A 23 -6.10 -19.04 -44.57
C SER A 23 -5.54 -20.10 -43.61
N PRO A 24 -5.86 -21.40 -43.81
CA PRO A 24 -5.48 -22.45 -42.86
C PRO A 24 -3.99 -22.80 -42.96
N LYS A 25 -3.24 -22.54 -41.88
CA LYS A 25 -1.87 -23.02 -41.74
C LYS A 25 -1.84 -24.48 -41.25
N LYS A 26 -1.00 -25.25 -41.90
CA LYS A 26 -0.70 -26.70 -41.74
C LYS A 26 -0.79 -27.15 -40.27
N LYS A 27 -1.50 -28.26 -40.06
CA LYS A 27 -1.47 -29.08 -38.84
C LYS A 27 -0.09 -29.63 -38.61
N VAL A 28 0.62 -29.17 -37.61
CA VAL A 28 1.83 -29.79 -37.07
C VAL A 28 1.39 -30.91 -36.13
N LYS A 29 1.65 -32.15 -36.49
CA LYS A 29 1.47 -33.30 -35.60
C LYS A 29 2.49 -33.19 -34.46
N VAL A 30 2.02 -32.97 -33.26
CA VAL A 30 2.81 -33.07 -32.04
C VAL A 30 2.78 -34.52 -31.61
N ASN A 31 3.90 -35.21 -31.76
CA ASN A 31 4.08 -36.57 -31.20
C ASN A 31 4.25 -36.43 -29.68
N ILE A 32 3.26 -36.86 -28.95
CA ILE A 32 3.31 -36.97 -27.49
C ILE A 32 3.79 -38.40 -27.20
N HIS A 33 5.02 -38.53 -26.75
CA HIS A 33 5.46 -39.80 -26.14
C HIS A 33 4.98 -39.79 -24.68
N LEU A 34 3.97 -40.57 -24.40
CA LEU A 34 3.56 -40.95 -23.05
C LEU A 34 4.53 -42.02 -22.56
N ASP A 35 5.44 -41.61 -21.68
CA ASP A 35 6.26 -42.57 -20.94
C ASP A 35 5.42 -43.08 -19.75
N THR A 36 4.80 -44.25 -19.95
CA THR A 36 3.90 -44.91 -18.98
C THR A 36 4.65 -45.71 -17.93
N SER A 37 5.96 -45.62 -17.88
CA SER A 37 6.71 -46.25 -16.80
C SER A 37 6.53 -45.43 -15.52
N ALA A 38 5.84 -46.00 -14.55
CA ALA A 38 5.72 -45.51 -13.19
C ALA A 38 7.10 -45.51 -12.51
N ASP A 39 7.98 -44.63 -12.96
CA ASP A 39 9.27 -44.45 -12.31
C ASP A 39 9.16 -43.28 -11.31
N ARG A 40 8.82 -43.63 -10.08
CA ARG A 40 8.92 -42.76 -8.89
C ARG A 40 10.37 -42.35 -8.58
N ARG A 41 11.31 -42.55 -9.51
CA ARG A 41 12.74 -42.26 -9.37
C ARG A 41 13.18 -41.16 -10.32
N GLY A 42 12.75 -39.95 -10.05
CA GLY A 42 13.30 -38.75 -10.67
C GLY A 42 14.08 -37.94 -9.63
N GLY A 43 15.11 -38.54 -9.08
CA GLY A 43 16.10 -37.81 -8.30
C GLY A 43 16.86 -36.86 -9.23
N ASP A 44 16.57 -35.58 -9.12
CA ASP A 44 17.32 -34.53 -9.81
C ASP A 44 18.79 -34.58 -9.37
N LYS A 45 19.69 -34.91 -10.30
CA LYS A 45 21.15 -34.76 -10.13
C LYS A 45 21.59 -33.32 -9.83
N ALA A 46 20.67 -32.38 -9.72
CA ALA A 46 20.91 -31.02 -9.27
C ALA A 46 20.96 -30.87 -7.74
N ALA A 47 20.57 -31.89 -6.96
CA ALA A 47 20.52 -31.79 -5.50
C ALA A 47 21.89 -31.94 -4.80
N SER A 48 22.90 -32.54 -5.45
CA SER A 48 24.23 -32.72 -4.83
C SER A 48 25.06 -31.43 -4.77
N GLY A 49 24.76 -30.42 -5.58
CA GLY A 49 25.41 -29.10 -5.52
C GLY A 49 24.90 -28.20 -4.39
N HIS A 50 23.68 -28.41 -3.92
CA HIS A 50 23.05 -27.51 -2.95
C HIS A 50 23.46 -27.73 -1.49
N TYR A 51 23.93 -28.91 -1.13
CA TYR A 51 24.37 -29.19 0.25
C TYR A 51 25.71 -28.52 0.60
N ARG A 52 26.59 -28.31 -0.38
CA ARG A 52 27.84 -27.55 -0.17
C ARG A 52 27.60 -26.04 -0.10
N ASP A 53 26.53 -25.54 -0.69
CA ASP A 53 26.21 -24.11 -0.73
C ASP A 53 25.50 -23.60 0.55
N ARG A 54 24.76 -24.48 1.26
CA ARG A 54 24.06 -24.11 2.51
C ARG A 54 25.01 -23.57 3.59
N ASN A 55 26.19 -24.18 3.74
CA ASN A 55 27.18 -23.71 4.73
C ASN A 55 27.90 -22.44 4.29
N ARG A 56 28.04 -22.22 3.00
CA ARG A 56 28.64 -20.99 2.44
C ARG A 56 27.66 -19.82 2.55
N ASP A 57 26.39 -20.05 2.25
CA ASP A 57 25.31 -19.05 2.38
C ASP A 57 25.06 -18.68 3.85
N ARG A 58 25.04 -19.63 4.79
CA ARG A 58 24.93 -19.37 6.24
C ARG A 58 26.12 -18.58 6.79
N ARG A 59 27.34 -18.81 6.27
CA ARG A 59 28.51 -18.00 6.65
C ARG A 59 28.46 -16.60 6.06
N ALA A 60 27.88 -16.41 4.87
CA ALA A 60 27.68 -15.10 4.27
C ALA A 60 26.58 -14.29 4.97
N GLU A 61 25.60 -14.96 5.62
CA GLU A 61 24.54 -14.32 6.40
C GLU A 61 24.97 -13.86 7.78
N SER A 62 26.14 -14.26 8.25
CA SER A 62 26.65 -13.85 9.58
C SER A 62 27.05 -12.38 9.65
N ARG A 63 27.15 -11.68 8.51
CA ARG A 63 27.55 -10.27 8.45
C ARG A 63 26.50 -9.43 7.75
N ALA A 64 26.07 -8.36 8.42
CA ALA A 64 25.20 -7.35 7.80
C ALA A 64 25.89 -6.68 6.59
N PRO A 65 25.15 -6.39 5.50
CA PRO A 65 25.69 -5.62 4.40
C PRO A 65 26.19 -4.24 4.86
N GLU A 66 27.33 -3.81 4.36
CA GLU A 66 27.88 -2.47 4.64
C GLU A 66 27.12 -1.37 3.88
N ALA A 67 26.43 -1.73 2.80
CA ALA A 67 25.63 -0.83 1.99
C ALA A 67 24.39 -0.32 2.74
N MET A 68 23.97 0.91 2.44
CA MET A 68 22.75 1.52 2.98
C MET A 68 21.57 1.34 2.04
N ALA A 69 20.40 1.12 2.61
CA ALA A 69 19.15 1.23 1.86
C ALA A 69 18.90 2.68 1.45
N SER A 70 18.42 2.88 0.22
CA SER A 70 17.92 4.18 -0.24
C SER A 70 16.43 4.09 -0.51
N ALA A 71 15.69 5.13 -0.10
CA ALA A 71 14.26 5.21 -0.33
C ALA A 71 13.79 6.67 -0.36
N PRO A 72 12.81 7.03 -1.23
CA PRO A 72 12.24 8.39 -1.26
C PRO A 72 11.33 8.67 -0.06
N TYR A 73 11.23 7.74 0.86
CA TYR A 73 10.39 7.79 2.06
C TYR A 73 11.13 7.23 3.27
N ASN A 74 10.60 7.55 4.43
CA ASN A 74 10.93 6.87 5.69
C ASN A 74 9.70 6.87 6.59
N PHE A 75 9.83 6.46 7.84
CA PHE A 75 8.73 6.26 8.75
C PHE A 75 8.97 7.01 10.05
N VAL A 76 7.93 7.68 10.54
CA VAL A 76 7.86 8.21 11.90
C VAL A 76 7.31 7.11 12.79
N SER A 77 8.00 6.80 13.87
CA SER A 77 7.68 5.70 14.79
C SER A 77 6.25 5.80 15.34
N LEU A 78 5.64 4.65 15.62
CA LEU A 78 4.33 4.61 16.29
C LEU A 78 4.51 4.80 17.80
N PRO A 79 3.58 5.53 18.46
CA PRO A 79 3.42 5.45 19.90
C PRO A 79 2.81 4.09 20.28
N HIS A 80 2.78 3.74 21.56
CA HIS A 80 2.23 2.45 21.98
C HIS A 80 0.75 2.52 22.37
N ARG A 81 0.24 3.72 22.66
CA ARG A 81 -1.17 3.95 23.01
C ARG A 81 -1.71 5.24 22.41
N ILE A 82 -3.03 5.31 22.30
CA ILE A 82 -3.79 6.46 21.83
C ILE A 82 -3.75 7.57 22.88
N LEU A 83 -3.66 8.82 22.43
CA LEU A 83 -4.06 9.98 23.23
C LEU A 83 -5.58 10.15 23.10
N PRO A 84 -6.37 9.90 24.15
CA PRO A 84 -7.83 9.99 24.06
C PRO A 84 -8.28 11.43 23.78
N ALA A 85 -9.42 11.58 23.13
CA ALA A 85 -10.04 12.89 22.95
C ALA A 85 -10.43 13.52 24.30
N PRO A 86 -10.44 14.87 24.43
CA PRO A 86 -10.68 15.54 25.72
C PRO A 86 -12.05 15.28 26.35
N PHE A 87 -13.01 14.75 25.62
CA PHE A 87 -14.34 14.39 26.16
C PHE A 87 -14.44 12.94 26.62
N VAL A 88 -13.40 12.13 26.39
CA VAL A 88 -13.38 10.74 26.82
C VAL A 88 -12.90 10.67 28.27
N VAL A 89 -13.76 10.18 29.14
CA VAL A 89 -13.44 9.95 30.55
C VAL A 89 -13.05 8.47 30.70
N ASP A 90 -11.93 8.19 31.36
CA ASP A 90 -11.44 6.86 31.73
C ASP A 90 -11.11 5.86 30.60
N GLY A 91 -11.11 6.30 29.34
CA GLY A 91 -10.51 5.54 28.21
C GLY A 91 -11.20 4.23 27.81
N GLU A 92 -12.34 3.89 28.36
CA GLU A 92 -13.13 2.74 27.96
C GLU A 92 -14.06 3.07 26.79
N ALA A 93 -14.28 2.09 25.92
CA ALA A 93 -15.25 2.19 24.84
C ALA A 93 -16.65 2.13 25.43
N THR A 94 -17.42 3.19 25.23
CA THR A 94 -18.84 3.26 25.61
C THR A 94 -19.72 2.97 24.38
N GLU A 95 -20.99 2.63 24.63
CA GLU A 95 -21.99 2.48 23.59
C GLU A 95 -22.07 3.73 22.70
N ALA A 96 -22.39 3.54 21.41
CA ALA A 96 -22.37 4.62 20.41
C ALA A 96 -23.25 5.82 20.80
N ASP A 97 -24.42 5.56 21.40
CA ASP A 97 -25.36 6.60 21.81
C ASP A 97 -24.81 7.43 23.00
N GLU A 98 -24.12 6.79 23.93
CA GLU A 98 -23.46 7.46 25.07
C GLU A 98 -22.33 8.35 24.56
N LEU A 99 -21.48 7.83 23.67
CA LEU A 99 -20.41 8.61 23.04
C LEU A 99 -20.95 9.85 22.32
N ILE A 100 -22.08 9.72 21.60
CA ILE A 100 -22.73 10.85 20.92
C ILE A 100 -23.24 11.88 21.95
N CYS A 101 -23.82 11.43 23.04
CA CYS A 101 -24.29 12.33 24.11
C CYS A 101 -23.15 13.08 24.78
N ASP A 102 -22.07 12.41 25.12
CA ASP A 102 -20.90 13.00 25.77
C ASP A 102 -20.18 13.97 24.83
N TYR A 103 -20.04 13.61 23.57
CA TYR A 103 -19.52 14.53 22.55
C TYR A 103 -20.38 15.79 22.42
N LYS A 104 -21.72 15.67 22.36
CA LYS A 104 -22.63 16.82 22.28
C LYS A 104 -22.52 17.73 23.52
N LYS A 105 -22.50 17.14 24.72
CA LYS A 105 -22.29 17.90 25.98
C LYS A 105 -20.95 18.66 25.94
N TYR A 106 -19.89 17.96 25.53
CA TYR A 106 -18.56 18.54 25.44
C TYR A 106 -18.50 19.73 24.46
N VAL A 107 -19.04 19.55 23.25
CA VAL A 107 -19.07 20.63 22.24
C VAL A 107 -19.94 21.80 22.69
N SER A 108 -21.03 21.54 23.42
CA SER A 108 -21.95 22.57 23.88
C SER A 108 -21.47 23.34 25.13
N SER A 109 -20.42 22.84 25.81
CA SER A 109 -19.89 23.50 27.02
C SER A 109 -19.25 24.86 26.69
N GLU A 110 -19.18 25.72 27.69
CA GLU A 110 -18.53 27.04 27.58
C GLU A 110 -17.00 26.91 27.37
N GLY A 111 -16.38 28.04 27.05
CA GLY A 111 -14.92 28.10 26.86
C GLY A 111 -14.42 27.46 25.56
N LYS A 112 -15.26 27.44 24.53
CA LYS A 112 -14.88 26.96 23.19
C LYS A 112 -14.52 28.12 22.27
N ASN A 113 -13.58 27.86 21.39
CA ASN A 113 -13.04 28.81 20.44
C ASN A 113 -13.65 28.62 19.06
N THR A 114 -14.03 29.71 18.41
CA THR A 114 -14.47 29.77 17.02
C THR A 114 -13.58 30.76 16.27
N GLY A 115 -13.32 30.50 14.98
CA GLY A 115 -12.48 31.36 14.18
C GLY A 115 -11.89 30.64 12.96
N TYR A 116 -10.73 31.11 12.52
CA TYR A 116 -10.03 30.49 11.42
C TYR A 116 -8.49 30.60 11.51
N ILE A 117 -7.82 29.70 10.84
CA ILE A 117 -6.38 29.76 10.60
C ILE A 117 -6.18 30.14 9.14
N ARG A 118 -5.56 31.30 8.88
CA ARG A 118 -5.15 31.72 7.54
C ARG A 118 -3.87 30.99 7.15
N LEU A 119 -3.85 30.40 5.98
CA LEU A 119 -2.69 29.71 5.41
C LEU A 119 -2.15 30.49 4.23
N GLU A 120 -0.85 30.79 4.24
CA GLU A 120 -0.08 31.24 3.09
C GLU A 120 0.84 30.08 2.66
N ILE A 121 0.62 29.60 1.44
CA ILE A 121 1.28 28.39 0.92
C ILE A 121 2.20 28.79 -0.21
N GLN A 122 3.51 28.53 -0.06
CA GLN A 122 4.52 28.73 -1.10
C GLN A 122 5.01 27.41 -1.65
N VAL A 123 4.96 27.23 -2.95
CA VAL A 123 5.47 26.04 -3.66
C VAL A 123 6.98 26.12 -3.80
N LEU A 124 7.71 25.11 -3.28
CA LEU A 124 9.16 25.03 -3.32
C LEU A 124 9.65 24.02 -4.38
N THR A 125 8.85 23.01 -4.68
CA THR A 125 9.14 22.02 -5.73
C THR A 125 7.90 21.81 -6.59
N PRO A 126 8.01 21.30 -7.82
CA PRO A 126 6.83 21.13 -8.67
C PRO A 126 5.65 20.53 -7.92
N LEU A 127 4.51 21.19 -7.96
CA LEU A 127 3.28 20.75 -7.29
C LEU A 127 2.30 20.22 -8.33
N PHE A 128 1.79 19.02 -8.13
CA PHE A 128 0.76 18.45 -8.98
C PHE A 128 -0.42 17.89 -8.18
N ILE A 129 -1.60 18.41 -8.48
CA ILE A 129 -2.89 17.91 -8.00
C ILE A 129 -3.74 17.72 -9.25
N GLY A 130 -3.95 16.47 -9.64
CA GLY A 130 -4.65 16.15 -10.88
C GLY A 130 -6.15 16.37 -10.76
N CYS A 131 -6.77 16.80 -11.85
CA CYS A 131 -8.21 16.74 -12.05
C CYS A 131 -8.53 15.72 -13.15
N CYS A 132 -9.72 15.12 -13.10
CA CYS A 132 -10.14 14.14 -14.10
C CYS A 132 -10.52 14.78 -15.46
N THR A 133 -10.39 16.10 -15.62
CA THR A 133 -10.86 16.89 -16.75
C THR A 133 -9.77 17.25 -17.78
N GLY A 134 -8.57 16.69 -17.66
CA GLY A 134 -7.49 16.89 -18.61
C GLY A 134 -7.77 16.27 -20.00
N SER A 135 -6.97 16.62 -21.00
CA SER A 135 -7.03 16.01 -22.33
C SER A 135 -6.73 14.50 -22.28
N LYS A 136 -6.98 13.77 -23.38
CA LYS A 136 -6.62 12.34 -23.47
C LYS A 136 -5.13 12.10 -23.22
N GLU A 137 -4.28 13.08 -23.49
CA GLU A 137 -2.81 12.97 -23.43
C GLU A 137 -2.18 13.60 -22.18
N THR A 138 -2.82 14.63 -21.61
CA THR A 138 -2.25 15.40 -20.49
C THR A 138 -3.26 15.55 -19.37
N ASP A 139 -2.83 15.21 -18.16
CA ASP A 139 -3.52 15.52 -16.92
C ASP A 139 -3.15 16.95 -16.50
N ALA A 140 -4.14 17.85 -16.45
CA ALA A 140 -3.95 19.22 -16.02
C ALA A 140 -3.92 19.32 -14.49
N PHE A 141 -3.35 20.42 -13.98
CA PHE A 141 -3.51 20.78 -12.58
C PHE A 141 -4.98 21.09 -12.27
N PHE A 142 -5.42 20.75 -11.06
CA PHE A 142 -6.80 21.03 -10.63
C PHE A 142 -7.09 22.53 -10.71
N SER A 143 -8.18 22.88 -11.37
CA SER A 143 -8.60 24.27 -11.56
C SER A 143 -10.09 24.43 -11.29
N SER A 144 -10.45 25.60 -10.78
CA SER A 144 -11.83 26.07 -10.65
C SER A 144 -11.99 27.33 -11.47
N LEU A 145 -12.99 27.36 -12.35
CA LEU A 145 -13.23 28.49 -13.27
C LEU A 145 -11.99 28.90 -14.08
N GLY A 146 -11.19 27.91 -14.50
CA GLY A 146 -9.98 28.13 -15.29
C GLY A 146 -8.75 28.59 -14.48
N ARG A 147 -8.86 28.81 -13.19
CA ARG A 147 -7.75 29.20 -12.31
C ARG A 147 -7.24 28.02 -11.51
N PRO A 148 -5.91 27.81 -11.40
CA PRO A 148 -5.35 26.76 -10.56
C PRO A 148 -5.76 26.94 -9.09
N VAL A 149 -6.18 25.85 -8.47
CA VAL A 149 -6.67 25.83 -7.10
C VAL A 149 -6.11 24.60 -6.38
N ILE A 150 -5.71 24.75 -5.14
CA ILE A 150 -5.45 23.61 -4.25
C ILE A 150 -6.78 23.23 -3.58
N PRO A 151 -7.39 22.07 -3.88
CA PRO A 151 -8.63 21.68 -3.20
C PRO A 151 -8.49 21.67 -1.68
N GLY A 152 -9.47 22.21 -0.97
CA GLY A 152 -9.51 22.17 0.48
C GLY A 152 -9.41 20.75 1.04
N SER A 153 -9.93 19.77 0.32
CA SER A 153 -9.77 18.33 0.64
C SER A 153 -8.32 17.85 0.64
N SER A 154 -7.46 18.41 -0.23
CA SER A 154 -6.03 18.09 -0.26
C SER A 154 -5.29 18.68 0.94
N ILE A 155 -5.63 19.92 1.33
CA ILE A 155 -5.10 20.56 2.54
C ILE A 155 -5.58 19.80 3.78
N ARG A 156 -6.87 19.46 3.84
CA ARG A 156 -7.46 18.67 4.92
C ARG A 156 -6.75 17.31 5.09
N GLY A 157 -6.51 16.59 3.99
CA GLY A 157 -5.85 15.30 4.05
C GLY A 157 -4.42 15.37 4.59
N MET A 158 -3.63 16.38 4.18
CA MET A 158 -2.31 16.63 4.72
C MET A 158 -2.37 16.98 6.21
N THR A 159 -3.23 17.96 6.58
CA THR A 159 -3.38 18.44 7.97
C THR A 159 -3.85 17.31 8.88
N ARG A 160 -4.89 16.54 8.49
CA ARG A 160 -5.40 15.41 9.28
C ARG A 160 -4.35 14.32 9.51
N ASN A 161 -3.54 14.02 8.50
CA ASN A 161 -2.48 13.02 8.64
C ASN A 161 -1.42 13.45 9.67
N LEU A 162 -0.94 14.68 9.58
CA LEU A 162 0.04 15.22 10.55
C LEU A 162 -0.59 15.38 11.94
N PHE A 163 -1.82 15.87 12.00
CA PHE A 163 -2.58 15.99 13.25
C PHE A 163 -2.69 14.64 13.95
N LYS A 164 -3.03 13.57 13.22
CA LYS A 164 -3.14 12.21 13.76
C LYS A 164 -1.80 11.68 14.29
N ILE A 165 -0.69 11.99 13.63
CA ILE A 165 0.66 11.65 14.11
C ILE A 165 0.97 12.38 15.42
N ILE A 166 0.77 13.72 15.45
CA ILE A 166 1.07 14.58 16.58
C ILE A 166 0.20 14.25 17.80
N THR A 167 -1.04 13.88 17.58
CA THR A 167 -1.98 13.54 18.65
C THR A 167 -2.00 12.04 19.00
N ALA A 168 -1.01 11.26 18.57
CA ALA A 168 -0.98 9.82 18.81
C ALA A 168 -2.34 9.14 18.52
N GLY A 169 -2.90 9.40 17.35
CA GLY A 169 -4.24 8.94 16.97
C GLY A 169 -4.33 7.44 16.76
N ALA A 170 -5.53 6.89 16.87
CA ALA A 170 -5.84 5.48 16.69
C ALA A 170 -5.51 4.99 15.26
N LEU A 171 -5.14 3.73 15.15
CA LEU A 171 -5.02 3.01 13.88
C LEU A 171 -6.07 1.91 13.84
N ARG A 172 -7.21 2.19 13.21
CA ARG A 172 -8.37 1.31 13.17
C ARG A 172 -8.40 0.46 11.91
N LYS A 173 -8.76 -0.80 12.11
CA LYS A 173 -9.03 -1.72 11.01
C LYS A 173 -10.17 -1.17 10.13
N ASP A 174 -10.02 -1.33 8.82
CA ASP A 174 -10.97 -0.92 7.78
C ASP A 174 -11.21 0.60 7.62
N GLU A 175 -10.68 1.41 8.53
CA GLU A 175 -10.65 2.87 8.41
C GLU A 175 -9.26 3.39 7.99
N ASP A 176 -8.23 3.04 8.76
CA ASP A 176 -6.86 3.50 8.55
C ASP A 176 -6.01 2.50 7.76
N PHE A 177 -6.30 1.21 7.89
CA PHE A 177 -5.65 0.15 7.15
C PHE A 177 -6.61 -1.03 6.91
N THR A 178 -6.35 -1.77 5.84
CA THR A 178 -7.03 -3.04 5.59
C THR A 178 -6.22 -4.16 6.20
N ASP A 179 -6.80 -4.86 7.17
CA ASP A 179 -6.15 -6.01 7.79
C ASP A 179 -6.19 -7.22 6.86
N ARG A 180 -5.03 -7.81 6.64
CA ARG A 180 -4.85 -8.96 5.75
C ARG A 180 -3.51 -9.63 5.96
N HIS A 181 -3.44 -10.91 5.59
CA HIS A 181 -2.17 -11.62 5.47
C HIS A 181 -1.46 -11.24 4.16
N LEU A 182 -0.18 -10.90 4.25
CA LEU A 182 0.63 -10.64 3.07
C LEU A 182 1.14 -11.96 2.47
N TYR A 183 1.38 -11.98 1.16
CA TYR A 183 1.81 -13.18 0.45
C TYR A 183 3.28 -13.08 0.02
N PHE A 184 4.05 -14.14 0.22
CA PHE A 184 5.46 -14.20 -0.11
C PHE A 184 5.85 -15.46 -0.90
N ARG A 185 7.04 -15.44 -1.46
CA ARG A 185 7.71 -16.55 -2.10
C ARG A 185 9.22 -16.41 -1.93
N GLY A 186 9.81 -17.30 -1.14
CA GLY A 186 11.21 -17.18 -0.70
C GLY A 186 12.25 -17.86 -1.60
N LEU A 187 11.86 -18.69 -2.57
CA LEU A 187 12.80 -19.54 -3.35
C LEU A 187 13.97 -18.80 -4.01
N ALA A 188 13.73 -17.58 -4.49
CA ALA A 188 14.75 -16.77 -5.15
C ALA A 188 15.43 -15.78 -4.21
N SER A 189 15.19 -15.88 -2.91
CA SER A 189 15.83 -15.01 -1.92
C SER A 189 17.31 -15.34 -1.79
N ARG A 190 18.15 -14.31 -1.71
CA ARG A 190 19.56 -14.45 -1.34
C ARG A 190 19.74 -14.68 0.15
N LEU A 191 18.77 -14.25 0.96
CA LEU A 191 18.71 -14.54 2.37
C LEU A 191 18.33 -16.02 2.57
N GLY A 192 19.27 -16.86 3.04
CA GLY A 192 19.10 -18.30 3.16
C GLY A 192 18.07 -18.66 4.21
N SER A 193 18.07 -17.97 5.37
CA SER A 193 17.08 -18.14 6.43
C SER A 193 15.64 -17.95 5.90
N PHE A 194 15.40 -16.92 5.11
CA PHE A 194 14.10 -16.66 4.50
C PHE A 194 13.74 -17.65 3.38
N ARG A 195 14.74 -18.16 2.64
CA ARG A 195 14.55 -19.22 1.66
C ARG A 195 14.18 -20.54 2.34
N ASP A 196 14.88 -20.88 3.42
CA ASP A 196 14.61 -22.08 4.21
C ASP A 196 13.23 -21.99 4.88
N TYR A 197 12.87 -20.85 5.46
CA TYR A 197 11.53 -20.59 5.99
C TYR A 197 10.40 -20.86 4.97
N TYR A 198 10.56 -20.45 3.71
CA TYR A 198 9.60 -20.79 2.65
C TYR A 198 9.61 -22.28 2.30
N LYS A 199 10.80 -22.90 2.25
CA LYS A 199 10.92 -24.32 1.93
C LYS A 199 10.26 -25.20 2.98
N ASP A 200 10.46 -24.92 4.25
CA ASP A 200 9.90 -25.70 5.36
C ASP A 200 8.37 -25.73 5.34
N ARG A 201 7.73 -24.73 4.75
CA ARG A 201 6.28 -24.68 4.55
C ARG A 201 5.79 -25.41 3.30
N MET A 202 6.63 -25.56 2.29
CA MET A 202 6.24 -26.08 0.98
C MET A 202 6.82 -27.47 0.69
N VAL A 203 7.79 -27.92 1.48
CA VAL A 203 8.56 -29.15 1.25
C VAL A 203 8.59 -29.96 2.55
N GLU A 204 8.41 -31.24 2.45
CA GLU A 204 8.64 -32.21 3.52
C GLU A 204 9.88 -33.06 3.22
N ILE A 205 10.55 -33.50 4.24
CA ILE A 205 11.63 -34.48 4.13
C ILE A 205 11.03 -35.86 4.43
N LYS A 206 11.07 -36.74 3.47
CA LYS A 206 10.61 -38.13 3.63
C LYS A 206 11.62 -38.96 4.42
N ASP A 207 11.18 -40.12 4.92
CA ASP A 207 12.01 -41.06 5.69
C ASP A 207 13.29 -41.48 4.97
N ASP A 208 13.29 -41.45 3.63
CA ASP A 208 14.47 -41.73 2.78
C ASP A 208 15.40 -40.49 2.62
N GLY A 209 15.14 -39.39 3.34
CA GLY A 209 15.90 -38.16 3.28
C GLY A 209 15.68 -37.31 2.04
N LYS A 210 14.72 -37.67 1.16
CA LYS A 210 14.41 -36.90 -0.04
C LYS A 210 13.38 -35.82 0.21
N GLU A 211 13.59 -34.65 -0.40
CA GLU A 211 12.64 -33.55 -0.41
C GLU A 211 11.41 -33.92 -1.28
N ALA A 212 10.20 -33.85 -0.70
CA ALA A 212 8.94 -33.97 -1.40
C ALA A 212 8.13 -32.68 -1.23
N SER A 213 7.27 -32.35 -2.20
CA SER A 213 6.37 -31.21 -2.06
C SER A 213 5.21 -31.57 -1.16
N LYS A 214 4.86 -30.67 -0.24
CA LYS A 214 3.63 -30.76 0.57
C LYS A 214 2.37 -30.40 -0.23
N THR A 215 2.52 -29.90 -1.48
CA THR A 215 1.38 -29.44 -2.27
C THR A 215 0.70 -30.56 -3.00
N ASP A 216 -0.60 -30.65 -2.82
CA ASP A 216 -1.51 -31.44 -3.64
C ASP A 216 -2.07 -30.63 -4.79
N ALA A 217 -2.73 -31.28 -5.74
CA ALA A 217 -3.41 -30.63 -6.85
C ALA A 217 -4.90 -30.95 -6.85
N GLY A 218 -5.67 -30.09 -7.50
CA GLY A 218 -7.11 -30.25 -7.62
C GLY A 218 -7.75 -29.10 -8.38
N PHE A 219 -9.06 -29.05 -8.30
CA PHE A 219 -9.87 -28.02 -8.93
C PHE A 219 -10.59 -27.22 -7.85
N LEU A 220 -10.30 -25.91 -7.81
CA LEU A 220 -11.03 -24.95 -6.99
C LEU A 220 -12.37 -24.64 -7.67
N ILE A 221 -13.45 -24.90 -6.97
CA ILE A 221 -14.81 -24.85 -7.47
C ILE A 221 -15.65 -23.96 -6.56
N ARG A 222 -16.54 -23.16 -7.16
CA ARG A 222 -17.54 -22.37 -6.42
C ARG A 222 -18.93 -22.92 -6.64
N ASN A 223 -19.66 -23.10 -5.55
CA ASN A 223 -21.08 -23.41 -5.60
C ASN A 223 -21.89 -22.13 -5.86
N ARG A 224 -22.75 -22.15 -6.89
CA ARG A 224 -23.56 -21.01 -7.30
C ARG A 224 -24.60 -20.62 -6.24
N LYS A 225 -25.24 -21.60 -5.59
CA LYS A 225 -26.32 -21.36 -4.63
C LYS A 225 -25.78 -20.80 -3.30
N THR A 226 -24.73 -21.42 -2.77
CA THR A 226 -24.18 -21.05 -1.46
C THR A 226 -23.10 -19.97 -1.55
N GLY A 227 -22.49 -19.76 -2.74
CA GLY A 227 -21.33 -18.90 -2.92
C GLY A 227 -20.04 -19.45 -2.34
N SER A 228 -20.07 -20.59 -1.63
CA SER A 228 -18.92 -21.21 -0.97
C SER A 228 -17.95 -21.84 -1.97
N TYR A 229 -16.70 -21.93 -1.56
CA TYR A 229 -15.64 -22.55 -2.35
C TYR A 229 -15.19 -23.87 -1.72
N PHE A 230 -14.81 -24.80 -2.57
CA PHE A 230 -14.20 -26.07 -2.17
C PHE A 230 -13.19 -26.54 -3.22
N ILE A 231 -12.28 -27.42 -2.85
CA ILE A 231 -11.37 -28.08 -3.77
C ILE A 231 -11.77 -29.55 -3.92
N CYS A 232 -11.88 -30.00 -5.17
CA CYS A 232 -11.91 -31.42 -5.51
C CYS A 232 -10.47 -31.89 -5.73
N PRO A 233 -9.91 -32.76 -4.89
CA PRO A 233 -8.58 -33.33 -5.07
C PRO A 233 -8.45 -34.05 -6.41
N ALA A 234 -7.28 -33.98 -7.00
CA ALA A 234 -6.96 -34.65 -8.26
C ALA A 234 -5.48 -35.05 -8.30
N ASP A 235 -5.20 -36.18 -8.97
CA ASP A 235 -3.84 -36.56 -9.23
C ASP A 235 -3.19 -35.64 -10.26
N TYR A 236 -1.87 -35.48 -10.17
CA TYR A 236 -1.13 -34.67 -11.11
C TYR A 236 0.22 -35.31 -11.47
N TYR A 237 0.68 -35.02 -12.65
CA TYR A 237 2.00 -35.45 -13.10
C TYR A 237 2.73 -34.34 -13.85
N ARG A 238 4.05 -34.47 -13.91
CA ARG A 238 4.94 -33.54 -14.60
C ARG A 238 5.17 -34.00 -16.03
N THR A 239 4.81 -33.17 -16.98
CA THR A 239 5.01 -33.45 -18.41
C THR A 239 6.23 -32.69 -18.93
N LYS A 240 7.10 -33.39 -19.65
CA LYS A 240 8.24 -32.81 -20.35
C LYS A 240 7.79 -32.28 -21.70
N VAL A 241 8.32 -31.15 -22.12
CA VAL A 241 8.02 -30.53 -23.41
C VAL A 241 9.30 -30.48 -24.24
N ASP A 242 9.23 -31.02 -25.47
CA ASP A 242 10.37 -31.07 -26.37
C ASP A 242 10.76 -29.70 -26.94
N ASN A 243 9.82 -28.76 -26.99
CA ASN A 243 10.07 -27.36 -27.37
C ASN A 243 9.77 -26.42 -26.21
N PRO A 244 10.69 -25.47 -25.88
CA PRO A 244 10.42 -24.48 -24.84
C PRO A 244 9.22 -23.62 -25.27
N TYR A 245 8.14 -23.70 -24.50
CA TYR A 245 6.99 -22.84 -24.71
C TYR A 245 7.42 -21.38 -24.50
N SER A 246 7.47 -20.62 -25.56
CA SER A 246 7.41 -19.17 -25.53
C SER A 246 5.98 -18.78 -25.22
N ILE A 247 5.67 -18.51 -23.95
CA ILE A 247 4.31 -18.10 -23.52
C ILE A 247 4.11 -16.59 -23.73
N ASN A 248 4.51 -16.08 -24.84
CA ASN A 248 4.08 -14.76 -25.27
C ASN A 248 2.65 -14.89 -25.83
N GLY A 249 1.65 -14.79 -24.93
CA GLY A 249 0.23 -14.72 -25.32
C GLY A 249 -0.56 -16.02 -25.35
N GLY A 250 0.00 -17.16 -24.99
CA GLY A 250 -0.74 -18.43 -24.93
C GLY A 250 -1.60 -18.59 -23.67
N PRO A 251 -2.59 -19.49 -23.67
CA PRO A 251 -3.40 -19.79 -22.48
C PRO A 251 -2.52 -20.39 -21.39
N ALA A 252 -2.70 -19.92 -20.17
CA ALA A 252 -1.97 -20.42 -19.00
C ALA A 252 -2.47 -21.80 -18.53
N VAL A 253 -3.65 -22.20 -19.00
CA VAL A 253 -4.28 -23.49 -18.78
C VAL A 253 -4.81 -23.99 -20.14
N ARG A 254 -4.59 -25.26 -20.42
CA ARG A 254 -5.28 -25.99 -21.48
C ARG A 254 -6.18 -27.01 -20.84
N TRP A 255 -7.44 -26.96 -21.20
CA TRP A 255 -8.40 -27.98 -20.79
C TRP A 255 -8.40 -29.14 -21.78
N SER A 256 -8.48 -30.37 -21.28
CA SER A 256 -8.60 -31.60 -22.05
C SER A 256 -9.78 -32.42 -21.55
N LYS A 257 -10.07 -33.53 -22.23
CA LYS A 257 -11.09 -34.48 -21.75
C LYS A 257 -10.70 -35.11 -20.39
N ASP A 258 -9.41 -35.20 -20.13
CA ASP A 258 -8.84 -35.94 -19.00
C ASP A 258 -8.33 -35.00 -17.89
N GLY A 259 -8.60 -33.70 -17.98
CA GLY A 259 -8.16 -32.72 -16.96
C GLY A 259 -7.71 -31.39 -17.52
N ALA A 260 -6.71 -30.80 -16.90
CA ALA A 260 -6.17 -29.50 -17.28
C ALA A 260 -4.64 -29.45 -17.19
N ASP A 261 -4.00 -28.92 -18.24
CA ASP A 261 -2.58 -28.63 -18.26
C ASP A 261 -2.33 -27.23 -17.69
N ILE A 262 -1.58 -27.14 -16.61
CA ILE A 262 -1.17 -25.86 -16.03
C ILE A 262 0.23 -25.50 -16.53
N ILE A 263 0.31 -24.41 -17.27
CA ILE A 263 1.55 -23.80 -17.73
C ILE A 263 1.90 -22.67 -16.75
N THR A 264 2.79 -22.94 -15.79
CA THR A 264 3.15 -22.01 -14.74
C THR A 264 4.28 -21.07 -15.18
N GLY A 265 4.00 -19.78 -15.31
CA GLY A 265 4.94 -18.67 -15.45
C GLY A 265 5.64 -18.55 -16.82
N PRO A 266 5.89 -17.31 -17.26
CA PRO A 266 6.76 -17.08 -18.42
C PRO A 266 8.22 -17.27 -17.97
N MET A 267 8.80 -18.40 -18.31
CA MET A 267 10.24 -18.62 -18.17
C MET A 267 10.79 -19.01 -19.53
N ASN A 268 11.75 -18.25 -20.04
CA ASN A 268 12.51 -18.66 -21.20
C ASN A 268 13.21 -20.00 -20.91
N GLY A 269 13.03 -20.98 -21.78
CA GLY A 269 13.62 -22.31 -21.64
C GLY A 269 12.88 -23.22 -20.64
N LYS A 270 11.62 -22.96 -20.32
CA LYS A 270 10.82 -23.86 -19.49
C LYS A 270 10.57 -25.20 -20.20
N LYS A 271 11.04 -26.27 -19.58
CA LYS A 271 11.02 -27.64 -20.16
C LYS A 271 9.87 -28.51 -19.65
N HIS A 272 9.05 -28.01 -18.71
CA HIS A 272 8.01 -28.82 -18.07
C HIS A 272 6.77 -28.00 -17.75
N TYR A 273 5.61 -28.66 -17.77
CA TYR A 273 4.33 -28.19 -17.23
C TYR A 273 3.70 -29.28 -16.35
N PHE A 274 2.57 -29.01 -15.73
CA PHE A 274 1.86 -30.01 -14.93
C PHE A 274 0.50 -30.26 -15.54
N THR A 275 0.15 -31.53 -15.66
CA THR A 275 -1.18 -32.01 -16.02
C THR A 275 -1.88 -32.44 -14.73
N ILE A 276 -3.07 -31.87 -14.46
CA ILE A 276 -3.94 -32.27 -13.38
C ILE A 276 -5.08 -33.08 -14.00
N ASN A 277 -5.24 -34.32 -13.57
CA ASN A 277 -6.28 -35.21 -14.05
C ASN A 277 -7.66 -34.79 -13.57
N HIS A 278 -8.71 -35.40 -14.12
CA HIS A 278 -10.06 -35.21 -13.57
C HIS A 278 -10.09 -35.55 -12.09
N CYS A 279 -10.75 -34.70 -11.30
CA CYS A 279 -10.91 -34.96 -9.88
C CYS A 279 -12.00 -36.01 -9.61
N ASP A 280 -11.86 -36.67 -8.50
CA ASP A 280 -12.97 -37.42 -7.91
C ASP A 280 -14.03 -36.42 -7.43
N THR A 281 -15.21 -36.48 -8.03
CA THR A 281 -16.31 -35.55 -7.76
C THR A 281 -17.15 -35.96 -6.55
N ASN A 282 -16.78 -37.05 -5.85
CA ASN A 282 -17.46 -37.49 -4.64
C ASN A 282 -17.56 -36.36 -3.61
N PRO A 283 -18.77 -35.95 -3.18
CA PRO A 283 -18.94 -34.89 -2.20
C PRO A 283 -18.16 -35.08 -0.90
N LYS A 284 -17.96 -36.33 -0.48
CA LYS A 284 -17.21 -36.66 0.75
C LYS A 284 -15.70 -36.34 0.67
N ARG A 285 -15.17 -36.17 -0.54
CA ARG A 285 -13.74 -35.84 -0.77
C ARG A 285 -13.50 -34.36 -1.02
N ARG A 286 -14.55 -33.55 -1.07
CA ARG A 286 -14.45 -32.10 -1.23
C ARG A 286 -13.83 -31.47 0.00
N ILE A 287 -12.82 -30.65 -0.19
CA ILE A 287 -12.11 -29.95 0.88
C ILE A 287 -12.61 -28.50 0.89
N PRO A 288 -13.25 -28.02 1.97
CA PRO A 288 -13.75 -26.65 2.06
C PRO A 288 -12.59 -25.63 2.03
N VAL A 289 -12.85 -24.49 1.39
CA VAL A 289 -11.96 -23.34 1.37
C VAL A 289 -12.61 -22.22 2.16
N PRO A 290 -12.05 -21.79 3.29
CA PRO A 290 -12.59 -20.68 4.08
C PRO A 290 -12.69 -19.38 3.26
N ASP A 291 -13.71 -18.59 3.52
CA ASP A 291 -13.92 -17.30 2.82
C ASP A 291 -12.77 -16.31 3.04
N GLU A 292 -12.13 -16.36 4.20
CA GLU A 292 -10.93 -15.58 4.51
C GLU A 292 -9.75 -15.91 3.58
N VAL A 293 -9.53 -17.20 3.28
CA VAL A 293 -8.47 -17.64 2.35
C VAL A 293 -8.74 -17.13 0.93
N ILE A 294 -10.02 -17.12 0.51
CA ILE A 294 -10.45 -16.54 -0.78
C ILE A 294 -10.27 -15.02 -0.79
N ARG A 295 -10.68 -14.34 0.28
CA ARG A 295 -10.56 -12.89 0.43
C ARG A 295 -9.09 -12.46 0.41
N ASP A 296 -8.24 -13.13 1.17
CA ASP A 296 -6.82 -12.85 1.24
C ASP A 296 -6.12 -13.11 -0.10
N TYR A 297 -6.44 -14.21 -0.77
CA TYR A 297 -5.94 -14.48 -2.12
C TYR A 297 -6.31 -13.35 -3.09
N LYS A 298 -7.56 -12.90 -3.09
CA LYS A 298 -8.05 -11.81 -3.95
C LYS A 298 -7.44 -10.46 -3.61
N SER A 299 -7.08 -10.23 -2.34
CA SER A 299 -6.48 -8.98 -1.86
C SER A 299 -4.99 -8.83 -2.21
N ASP A 300 -4.30 -9.90 -2.63
CA ASP A 300 -2.88 -9.82 -3.01
C ASP A 300 -2.70 -9.04 -4.32
N SER A 301 -2.45 -7.74 -4.18
CA SER A 301 -2.24 -6.82 -5.30
C SER A 301 -1.07 -7.22 -6.21
N THR A 302 -0.11 -8.00 -5.71
CA THR A 302 1.03 -8.47 -6.51
C THR A 302 0.63 -9.46 -7.61
N ARG A 303 -0.53 -10.11 -7.47
CA ARG A 303 -1.09 -11.01 -8.48
C ARG A 303 -1.70 -10.26 -9.67
N PHE A 304 -2.05 -8.99 -9.47
CA PHE A 304 -2.68 -8.12 -10.47
C PHE A 304 -1.69 -7.19 -11.16
N SER A 305 -0.44 -7.12 -10.70
CA SER A 305 0.61 -6.28 -11.29
C SER A 305 1.14 -6.88 -12.60
N GLY A 306 0.34 -6.77 -13.64
CA GLY A 306 0.74 -7.09 -15.01
C GLY A 306 0.25 -6.00 -15.95
N ASN A 307 1.06 -5.63 -16.94
CA ASN A 307 0.59 -4.82 -18.06
C ASN A 307 -0.52 -5.58 -18.82
N ALA A 308 -1.28 -4.91 -19.68
CA ALA A 308 -2.45 -5.47 -20.38
C ALA A 308 -2.18 -6.77 -21.17
N GLN A 309 -0.92 -7.08 -21.46
CA GLN A 309 -0.48 -8.31 -22.12
C GLN A 309 -0.17 -9.45 -21.14
N ASN A 310 0.19 -9.13 -19.89
CA ASN A 310 0.39 -10.09 -18.79
C ASN A 310 -0.66 -9.83 -17.72
N LYS A 311 -1.83 -10.46 -17.84
CA LYS A 311 -2.95 -10.34 -16.86
C LYS A 311 -2.65 -10.95 -15.48
N GLY A 312 -1.40 -10.90 -15.02
CA GLY A 312 -0.98 -11.44 -13.74
C GLY A 312 -1.25 -12.96 -13.59
N TRP A 313 -0.74 -13.54 -12.51
CA TRP A 313 -0.93 -14.97 -12.19
C TRP A 313 -2.12 -15.13 -11.22
N ASN A 314 -3.29 -14.64 -11.62
CA ASN A 314 -4.50 -14.70 -10.82
C ASN A 314 -5.41 -15.82 -11.32
N LEU A 315 -5.69 -16.79 -10.46
CA LEU A 315 -6.58 -17.91 -10.75
C LEU A 315 -7.99 -17.45 -11.13
N PHE A 316 -8.49 -16.38 -10.53
CA PHE A 316 -9.85 -15.89 -10.77
C PHE A 316 -10.05 -15.14 -12.10
N THR A 317 -8.99 -14.75 -12.78
CA THR A 317 -9.10 -13.95 -14.01
C THR A 317 -8.49 -14.60 -15.23
N ARG A 318 -7.47 -15.43 -15.04
CA ARG A 318 -6.69 -15.97 -16.16
C ARG A 318 -6.94 -17.44 -16.44
N TYR A 319 -7.32 -18.19 -15.42
CA TYR A 319 -7.33 -19.65 -15.45
C TYR A 319 -8.74 -20.25 -15.47
N VAL A 320 -9.77 -19.39 -15.36
CA VAL A 320 -11.16 -19.83 -15.27
C VAL A 320 -11.56 -20.55 -16.56
N ALA A 321 -12.20 -21.70 -16.42
CA ALA A 321 -12.84 -22.40 -17.52
C ALA A 321 -13.91 -21.52 -18.17
N LYS A 322 -14.01 -21.54 -19.48
CA LYS A 322 -15.19 -21.03 -20.17
C LYS A 322 -16.33 -22.02 -19.91
N ALA A 323 -17.45 -21.50 -19.43
CA ALA A 323 -18.52 -22.29 -18.84
C ALA A 323 -19.07 -23.45 -19.70
N ASP A 324 -18.95 -23.37 -21.04
CA ASP A 324 -19.67 -24.28 -21.93
C ASP A 324 -18.77 -25.32 -22.66
N GLU A 325 -17.47 -25.07 -22.83
CA GLU A 325 -16.61 -25.95 -23.64
C GLU A 325 -15.57 -26.72 -22.81
N ASP A 326 -15.06 -26.10 -21.76
CA ASP A 326 -13.87 -26.59 -21.04
C ASP A 326 -14.22 -27.40 -19.77
N ALA A 327 -15.48 -27.27 -19.28
CA ALA A 327 -15.92 -27.92 -18.04
C ALA A 327 -16.67 -29.27 -18.26
N ARG A 328 -16.54 -29.90 -19.42
CA ARG A 328 -17.31 -31.11 -19.79
C ARG A 328 -17.15 -32.28 -18.80
N GLY A 329 -16.02 -32.40 -18.16
CA GLY A 329 -15.77 -33.40 -17.12
C GLY A 329 -16.50 -33.13 -15.79
N PHE A 330 -17.02 -31.91 -15.62
CA PHE A 330 -17.75 -31.46 -14.42
C PHE A 330 -19.24 -31.22 -14.67
N ALA A 331 -19.74 -31.56 -15.86
CA ALA A 331 -21.14 -31.33 -16.28
C ALA A 331 -22.18 -32.00 -15.38
N HIS A 332 -21.79 -33.02 -14.62
CA HIS A 332 -22.63 -33.71 -13.65
C HIS A 332 -22.67 -33.04 -12.27
N MET A 333 -21.85 -32.02 -12.03
CA MET A 333 -21.89 -31.23 -10.81
C MET A 333 -22.89 -30.08 -10.99
N GLU A 334 -24.07 -30.23 -10.44
CA GLU A 334 -25.09 -29.18 -10.43
C GLU A 334 -24.59 -27.95 -9.62
N ASP A 335 -25.06 -26.77 -10.01
CA ASP A 335 -24.85 -25.52 -9.29
C ASP A 335 -23.39 -25.02 -9.21
N ILE A 336 -22.61 -25.21 -10.26
CA ILE A 336 -21.26 -24.66 -10.36
C ILE A 336 -21.24 -23.44 -11.30
N ASP A 337 -20.56 -22.37 -10.88
CA ASP A 337 -20.34 -21.19 -11.70
C ASP A 337 -18.86 -20.79 -11.87
N PHE A 338 -17.95 -21.53 -11.24
CA PHE A 338 -16.53 -21.28 -11.29
C PHE A 338 -15.71 -22.55 -11.11
N ILE A 339 -14.78 -22.84 -12.03
CA ILE A 339 -13.83 -23.94 -11.92
C ILE A 339 -12.45 -23.44 -12.37
N VAL A 340 -11.41 -23.79 -11.60
CA VAL A 340 -10.02 -23.51 -11.96
C VAL A 340 -9.10 -24.57 -11.39
N PRO A 341 -8.13 -25.10 -12.18
CA PRO A 341 -7.12 -26.01 -11.64
C PRO A 341 -6.14 -25.26 -10.75
N CYS A 342 -5.76 -25.86 -9.63
CA CYS A 342 -4.86 -25.25 -8.66
C CYS A 342 -3.98 -26.29 -7.96
N PHE A 343 -2.95 -25.79 -7.29
CA PHE A 343 -2.21 -26.52 -6.26
C PHE A 343 -2.60 -25.94 -4.91
N TYR A 344 -2.68 -26.75 -3.87
CA TYR A 344 -3.10 -26.34 -2.55
C TYR A 344 -2.34 -27.08 -1.45
N ILE A 345 -2.43 -26.55 -0.23
CA ILE A 345 -2.09 -27.24 1.02
C ILE A 345 -3.33 -27.22 1.88
N ALA A 346 -3.70 -28.39 2.40
CA ALA A 346 -4.78 -28.53 3.38
C ALA A 346 -4.21 -29.13 4.67
N GLN A 347 -4.80 -28.73 5.78
CA GLN A 347 -4.52 -29.26 7.10
C GLN A 347 -5.85 -29.53 7.80
N ASP A 348 -5.99 -30.65 8.47
CA ASP A 348 -7.19 -31.05 9.18
C ASP A 348 -8.47 -31.01 8.29
N GLY A 349 -8.33 -31.34 7.01
CA GLY A 349 -9.43 -31.34 6.05
C GLY A 349 -9.89 -29.95 5.58
N ILE A 350 -9.13 -28.90 5.84
CA ILE A 350 -9.43 -27.51 5.46
C ILE A 350 -8.26 -26.93 4.64
N VAL A 351 -8.58 -26.26 3.53
CA VAL A 351 -7.56 -25.60 2.70
C VAL A 351 -6.99 -24.41 3.44
N GLN A 352 -5.66 -24.40 3.61
CA GLN A 352 -4.93 -23.32 4.23
C GLN A 352 -4.56 -22.21 3.21
N HIS A 353 -4.11 -22.62 2.03
CA HIS A 353 -3.79 -21.72 0.93
C HIS A 353 -3.68 -22.48 -0.39
N PHE A 354 -3.76 -21.77 -1.49
CA PHE A 354 -3.72 -22.34 -2.84
C PHE A 354 -3.02 -21.41 -3.85
N GLY A 355 -2.67 -21.94 -5.01
CA GLY A 355 -2.03 -21.20 -6.09
C GLY A 355 -1.96 -21.95 -7.42
N HIS A 356 -1.35 -21.31 -8.42
CA HIS A 356 -1.32 -21.78 -9.81
C HIS A 356 -0.17 -22.74 -10.16
N GLY A 357 0.66 -23.12 -9.22
CA GLY A 357 1.80 -24.00 -9.45
C GLY A 357 2.38 -24.46 -8.12
N ARG A 358 3.13 -25.57 -8.11
CA ARG A 358 3.65 -26.21 -6.88
C ARG A 358 4.37 -25.26 -5.91
N ASN A 359 5.06 -24.26 -6.43
CA ASN A 359 5.81 -23.29 -5.63
C ASN A 359 5.12 -21.93 -5.73
N TYR A 360 3.85 -21.85 -5.37
CA TYR A 360 3.08 -20.61 -5.38
C TYR A 360 3.43 -19.68 -4.20
N ARG A 361 2.89 -18.48 -4.21
CA ARG A 361 3.01 -17.55 -3.08
C ARG A 361 2.07 -17.98 -1.96
N ILE A 362 2.59 -18.08 -0.76
CA ILE A 362 1.85 -18.45 0.45
C ILE A 362 1.65 -17.21 1.34
N PRO A 363 0.59 -17.16 2.15
CA PRO A 363 0.42 -16.10 3.13
C PRO A 363 1.45 -16.24 4.25
N TYR A 364 1.77 -15.12 4.89
CA TYR A 364 2.32 -15.12 6.24
C TYR A 364 1.22 -15.51 7.24
N ASP A 365 1.60 -16.07 8.38
CA ASP A 365 0.66 -16.45 9.44
C ASP A 365 0.13 -15.22 10.18
N SER A 366 0.98 -14.19 10.32
CA SER A 366 0.62 -12.93 10.95
C SER A 366 -0.05 -11.98 9.94
N SER A 367 -1.08 -11.29 10.38
CA SER A 367 -1.75 -10.21 9.64
C SER A 367 -1.03 -8.86 9.84
N ILE A 368 -1.45 -7.83 9.14
CA ILE A 368 -0.91 -6.47 9.32
C ILE A 368 -1.19 -5.97 10.74
N SER A 369 -2.36 -6.28 11.30
CA SER A 369 -2.75 -5.82 12.65
C SER A 369 -1.88 -6.40 13.75
N ASP A 370 -1.31 -7.60 13.57
CA ASP A 370 -0.41 -8.21 14.57
C ASP A 370 0.87 -7.43 14.78
N HIS A 371 1.22 -6.57 13.83
CA HIS A 371 2.40 -5.70 13.85
C HIS A 371 2.09 -4.24 14.23
N ILE A 372 0.87 -3.96 14.67
CA ILE A 372 0.46 -2.65 15.19
C ILE A 372 0.29 -2.76 16.71
N PRO A 373 0.91 -1.86 17.51
CA PRO A 373 0.73 -1.87 18.94
C PRO A 373 -0.75 -1.95 19.36
N ALA A 374 -1.08 -2.87 20.26
CA ALA A 374 -2.47 -3.14 20.66
C ALA A 374 -3.18 -1.88 21.21
N GLY A 375 -2.43 -1.01 21.91
CA GLY A 375 -2.95 0.25 22.45
C GLY A 375 -3.41 1.24 21.37
N LEU A 376 -2.91 1.13 20.11
CA LEU A 376 -3.34 1.98 18.98
C LEU A 376 -4.55 1.42 18.24
N ARG A 377 -4.90 0.15 18.43
CA ARG A 377 -6.02 -0.51 17.76
C ARG A 377 -7.34 -0.41 18.52
N LYS A 378 -7.33 0.29 19.66
CA LYS A 378 -8.53 0.53 20.46
C LYS A 378 -9.53 1.41 19.72
N ASP A 379 -10.80 1.17 19.95
CA ASP A 379 -11.88 1.96 19.35
C ASP A 379 -12.24 3.23 20.16
N THR A 380 -11.38 3.62 21.07
CA THR A 380 -11.50 4.85 21.85
C THR A 380 -11.43 6.06 20.92
N PRO A 381 -12.34 7.06 21.04
CA PRO A 381 -12.27 8.29 20.27
C PRO A 381 -10.96 9.04 20.51
N ASP A 382 -10.30 9.41 19.44
CA ASP A 382 -9.06 10.20 19.45
C ASP A 382 -9.30 11.66 19.09
N PHE A 383 -8.26 12.48 19.13
CA PHE A 383 -8.34 13.89 18.72
C PHE A 383 -8.80 14.09 17.29
N ALA A 384 -8.44 13.20 16.37
CA ALA A 384 -8.87 13.32 14.98
C ALA A 384 -10.36 13.08 14.85
N ASP A 385 -10.93 12.15 15.62
CA ASP A 385 -12.38 11.97 15.69
C ASP A 385 -13.09 13.19 16.24
N ALA A 386 -12.56 13.77 17.31
CA ALA A 386 -13.16 14.96 17.94
C ALA A 386 -13.18 16.17 16.99
N VAL A 387 -12.09 16.39 16.26
CA VAL A 387 -11.91 17.60 15.43
C VAL A 387 -12.39 17.42 13.99
N PHE A 388 -12.02 16.31 13.35
CA PHE A 388 -12.32 16.06 11.93
C PHE A 388 -13.60 15.25 11.70
N GLY A 389 -14.23 14.78 12.78
CA GLY A 389 -15.43 13.95 12.74
C GLY A 389 -15.15 12.45 12.67
N ARG A 390 -16.10 11.67 13.14
CA ARG A 390 -16.12 10.22 13.10
C ARG A 390 -17.30 9.72 12.29
N LYS A 391 -17.01 8.86 11.33
CA LYS A 391 -18.02 8.30 10.42
C LYS A 391 -19.20 7.72 11.23
N GLU A 392 -20.42 8.00 10.79
CA GLU A 392 -21.69 7.55 11.37
C GLU A 392 -22.02 8.08 12.77
N LEU A 393 -21.10 8.78 13.46
CA LEU A 393 -21.32 9.31 14.80
C LEU A 393 -21.51 10.83 14.82
N TRP A 394 -20.52 11.61 14.33
CA TRP A 394 -20.62 13.08 14.30
C TRP A 394 -19.78 13.73 13.20
N ALA A 395 -20.19 14.89 12.78
CA ALA A 395 -19.49 15.70 11.80
C ALA A 395 -18.24 16.38 12.40
N GLY A 396 -17.28 16.71 11.53
CA GLY A 396 -16.10 17.48 11.94
C GLY A 396 -16.45 18.94 12.23
N ARG A 397 -15.68 19.55 13.11
CA ARG A 397 -15.76 20.97 13.51
C ARG A 397 -14.74 21.86 12.79
N VAL A 398 -14.05 21.32 11.79
CA VAL A 398 -13.11 22.04 10.94
C VAL A 398 -13.49 21.91 9.47
N SER A 399 -13.45 23.00 8.76
CA SER A 399 -13.67 23.07 7.32
C SER A 399 -12.48 23.73 6.63
N PHE A 400 -12.17 23.29 5.43
CA PHE A 400 -10.99 23.68 4.67
C PHE A 400 -11.42 24.36 3.37
N GLU A 401 -11.10 25.63 3.25
CA GLU A 401 -11.34 26.37 2.01
C GLU A 401 -10.31 25.97 0.95
N ASP A 402 -10.70 26.09 -0.32
CA ASP A 402 -9.78 25.92 -1.42
C ASP A 402 -8.65 26.96 -1.39
N GLY A 403 -7.43 26.50 -1.67
CA GLY A 403 -6.28 27.39 -1.80
C GLY A 403 -6.34 28.14 -3.13
N LYS A 404 -6.61 29.43 -3.09
CA LYS A 404 -6.67 30.32 -4.25
C LYS A 404 -5.27 30.82 -4.60
N MET A 405 -4.87 30.67 -5.87
CA MET A 405 -3.57 31.16 -6.34
C MET A 405 -3.51 32.69 -6.28
N THR A 406 -2.44 33.22 -5.71
CA THR A 406 -2.18 34.67 -5.57
C THR A 406 -0.97 35.13 -6.38
N VAL A 407 0.01 34.26 -6.58
CA VAL A 407 1.21 34.52 -7.39
C VAL A 407 1.48 33.30 -8.26
N GLU A 408 1.73 33.53 -9.53
CA GLU A 408 2.17 32.47 -10.45
C GLU A 408 3.68 32.29 -10.34
N GLY A 409 4.11 31.05 -10.26
CA GLY A 409 5.54 30.70 -10.17
C GLY A 409 6.15 30.38 -11.52
N THR A 410 7.29 29.72 -11.49
CA THR A 410 8.02 29.31 -12.70
C THR A 410 7.18 28.37 -13.56
N ALA A 411 7.06 28.66 -14.86
CA ALA A 411 6.37 27.78 -15.79
C ALA A 411 7.09 26.43 -15.94
N ILE A 412 6.34 25.34 -15.92
CA ILE A 412 6.86 23.99 -16.14
C ILE A 412 6.14 23.35 -17.32
N THR A 413 6.90 22.87 -18.30
CA THR A 413 6.36 22.15 -19.45
C THR A 413 5.81 20.80 -19.03
N ALA A 414 4.59 20.48 -19.51
CA ALA A 414 3.97 19.19 -19.25
C ALA A 414 4.83 18.02 -19.77
N ASN A 415 5.04 17.01 -18.94
CA ASN A 415 5.88 15.88 -19.29
C ASN A 415 5.38 14.59 -18.64
N TYR A 416 5.87 13.44 -19.11
CA TYR A 416 5.58 12.15 -18.48
C TYR A 416 6.33 12.02 -17.15
N PRO A 417 5.64 11.73 -16.05
CA PRO A 417 6.30 11.49 -14.78
C PRO A 417 7.01 10.13 -14.79
N ARG A 418 8.05 9.99 -14.00
CA ARG A 418 8.64 8.66 -13.72
C ARG A 418 7.55 7.71 -13.20
N PRO A 419 7.53 6.45 -13.66
CA PRO A 419 6.56 5.48 -13.18
C PRO A 419 6.64 5.33 -11.66
N LEU A 420 5.51 5.45 -10.99
CA LEU A 420 5.40 5.19 -9.57
C LEU A 420 4.91 3.76 -9.39
N MET A 421 5.72 2.93 -8.77
CA MET A 421 5.30 1.59 -8.36
C MET A 421 4.51 1.69 -7.06
N GLY A 422 3.52 0.82 -6.90
CA GLY A 422 2.80 0.66 -5.64
C GLY A 422 3.75 0.27 -4.49
N PRO A 423 3.37 0.50 -3.25
CA PRO A 423 4.13 0.01 -2.10
C PRO A 423 4.25 -1.51 -2.16
N ASN A 424 5.40 -2.02 -1.76
CA ASN A 424 5.65 -3.46 -1.65
C ASN A 424 5.92 -3.85 -0.19
N PRO A 425 4.89 -4.00 0.64
CA PRO A 425 5.05 -4.28 2.06
C PRO A 425 5.72 -5.62 2.35
N THR A 426 5.72 -6.56 1.39
CA THR A 426 6.48 -7.82 1.51
C THR A 426 8.01 -7.61 1.50
N SER A 427 8.47 -6.39 1.23
CA SER A 427 9.87 -6.00 1.45
C SER A 427 10.07 -5.65 2.93
N PHE A 428 9.94 -6.66 3.79
CA PHE A 428 9.89 -6.52 5.24
C PHE A 428 11.06 -5.71 5.84
N GLN A 429 12.27 -5.80 5.28
CA GLN A 429 13.43 -5.01 5.70
C GLN A 429 13.23 -3.48 5.58
N LEU A 430 12.25 -3.04 4.79
CA LEU A 430 11.91 -1.64 4.60
C LEU A 430 10.67 -1.20 5.40
N TYR A 431 9.81 -2.14 5.83
CA TYR A 431 8.51 -1.83 6.43
C TYR A 431 8.37 -2.25 7.90
N LEU A 432 9.14 -3.24 8.35
CA LEU A 432 9.16 -3.66 9.75
C LEU A 432 10.33 -3.03 10.53
N LYS A 433 10.16 -2.81 11.83
CA LYS A 433 11.26 -2.44 12.73
C LYS A 433 12.28 -3.56 12.71
N GLN A 434 13.55 -3.19 12.63
CA GLN A 434 14.67 -4.12 12.58
C GLN A 434 15.63 -3.81 13.72
N ASP A 435 16.05 -4.81 14.46
CA ASP A 435 16.96 -4.71 15.61
C ASP A 435 18.30 -5.43 15.38
N GLY A 436 18.48 -6.00 14.18
CA GLY A 436 19.69 -6.73 13.86
C GLY A 436 19.68 -7.34 12.46
N TRP A 437 20.62 -8.23 12.23
CA TRP A 437 20.79 -9.01 11.02
C TRP A 437 20.76 -10.51 11.34
N PRO A 438 20.08 -11.38 10.59
CA PRO A 438 19.26 -11.11 9.40
C PRO A 438 17.97 -10.32 9.71
N PRO A 439 17.39 -9.60 8.71
CA PRO A 439 16.20 -8.82 8.94
C PRO A 439 14.97 -9.67 9.23
N LYS A 440 14.21 -9.29 10.24
CA LYS A 440 12.94 -9.92 10.64
C LYS A 440 11.89 -9.81 9.54
N HIS A 441 11.12 -10.89 9.34
CA HIS A 441 9.98 -10.94 8.43
C HIS A 441 8.64 -10.92 9.18
N TRP A 442 7.52 -10.93 8.43
CA TRP A 442 6.18 -10.73 8.97
C TRP A 442 5.70 -11.77 9.99
N ASP A 443 6.27 -12.97 10.07
CA ASP A 443 5.91 -13.95 11.10
C ASP A 443 6.86 -13.92 12.32
N GLU A 444 7.67 -12.88 12.43
CA GLU A 444 8.54 -12.67 13.57
C GLU A 444 8.03 -11.51 14.44
N LYS A 445 8.27 -11.59 15.75
CA LYS A 445 7.79 -10.57 16.69
C LYS A 445 8.51 -9.24 16.46
N THR A 446 7.83 -8.34 15.79
CA THR A 446 8.27 -6.97 15.52
C THR A 446 7.08 -6.11 15.06
N ASP A 447 7.16 -4.81 15.21
CA ASP A 447 6.13 -3.87 14.76
C ASP A 447 6.42 -3.34 13.34
N ILE A 448 5.40 -2.77 12.70
CA ILE A 448 5.61 -1.89 11.54
C ILE A 448 6.41 -0.66 11.96
N ARG A 449 7.18 -0.10 11.01
CA ARG A 449 8.06 1.03 11.31
C ARG A 449 7.33 2.29 11.74
N GLY A 450 6.13 2.53 11.21
CA GLY A 450 5.33 3.68 11.58
C GLY A 450 4.63 4.39 10.42
N TYR A 451 4.40 5.69 10.60
CA TYR A 451 3.74 6.54 9.61
C TYR A 451 4.69 6.87 8.46
N LYS A 452 4.32 6.45 7.24
CA LYS A 452 5.12 6.65 6.03
C LYS A 452 5.04 8.10 5.54
N LEU A 453 6.18 8.80 5.53
CA LEU A 453 6.34 10.13 4.96
C LEU A 453 7.37 10.14 3.84
N TYR A 454 7.40 11.21 3.05
CA TYR A 454 8.29 11.34 1.90
C TYR A 454 9.31 12.45 2.13
N TRP A 455 10.57 12.17 1.82
CA TRP A 455 11.65 13.14 1.90
C TRP A 455 11.47 14.31 0.94
N HIS A 456 11.94 15.50 1.34
CA HIS A 456 12.08 16.62 0.44
C HIS A 456 13.24 16.41 -0.51
N ARG A 457 13.16 16.98 -1.71
CA ARG A 457 14.23 16.95 -2.71
C ARG A 457 14.27 18.33 -3.38
N LYS A 458 15.49 18.83 -3.69
CA LYS A 458 15.74 20.15 -4.30
C LYS A 458 16.48 19.98 -5.62
N GLY A 459 16.36 20.94 -6.52
CA GLY A 459 17.11 20.99 -7.76
C GLY A 459 16.45 20.27 -8.93
N LYS A 460 17.22 19.97 -9.98
CA LYS A 460 16.73 19.19 -11.13
C LYS A 460 16.42 17.79 -10.69
N PHE A 461 15.18 17.55 -10.33
CA PHE A 461 14.76 16.17 -10.09
C PHE A 461 14.48 15.49 -11.40
N ASP A 462 14.81 14.22 -11.43
CA ASP A 462 14.38 13.32 -12.47
C ASP A 462 12.92 12.87 -12.23
N TRP A 463 11.99 13.85 -12.07
CA TRP A 463 10.57 13.52 -12.04
C TRP A 463 10.04 13.13 -13.41
N VAL A 464 10.75 13.60 -14.44
CA VAL A 464 10.46 13.31 -15.83
C VAL A 464 10.96 11.91 -16.17
N LEU A 465 10.13 11.16 -16.88
CA LEU A 465 10.52 9.88 -17.46
C LEU A 465 11.67 10.08 -18.42
N ASP A 466 12.76 9.35 -18.23
CA ASP A 466 13.85 9.24 -19.20
C ASP A 466 13.48 8.16 -20.25
N PRO A 467 13.18 8.53 -21.52
CA PRO A 467 12.80 7.58 -22.55
C PRO A 467 13.89 6.57 -22.89
N ALA A 468 15.17 6.91 -22.62
CA ALA A 468 16.29 5.99 -22.85
C ALA A 468 16.32 4.84 -21.84
N LYS A 469 15.83 5.09 -20.61
CA LYS A 469 15.81 4.11 -19.52
C LYS A 469 14.48 3.40 -19.37
N ASN A 470 13.39 4.04 -19.79
CA ASN A 470 12.03 3.54 -19.54
C ASN A 470 11.14 3.76 -20.75
N LYS A 471 10.38 2.74 -21.13
CA LYS A 471 9.37 2.85 -22.19
C LYS A 471 8.14 3.59 -21.70
N ILE A 472 7.62 4.51 -22.53
CA ILE A 472 6.28 5.08 -22.31
C ILE A 472 5.26 3.95 -22.48
N VAL A 473 4.54 3.63 -21.42
CA VAL A 473 3.54 2.57 -21.43
C VAL A 473 2.21 3.14 -21.95
N LYS A 474 1.48 2.36 -22.76
CA LYS A 474 0.13 2.73 -23.24
C LYS A 474 -0.76 3.12 -22.05
N GLY A 475 -1.34 4.31 -22.11
CA GLY A 475 -2.20 4.86 -21.05
C GLY A 475 -1.48 5.77 -20.05
N MET A 476 -0.16 5.94 -20.12
CA MET A 476 0.52 7.01 -19.38
C MET A 476 0.12 8.37 -19.95
N LYS A 477 -0.15 9.33 -19.06
CA LYS A 477 -0.43 10.72 -19.41
C LYS A 477 0.71 11.62 -18.99
N LYS A 478 0.94 12.68 -19.75
CA LYS A 478 1.74 13.81 -19.28
C LYS A 478 1.03 14.46 -18.09
N ILE A 479 1.78 15.07 -17.22
CA ILE A 479 1.24 15.91 -16.14
C ILE A 479 1.74 17.34 -16.33
N ALA A 480 0.90 18.32 -15.99
CA ALA A 480 1.24 19.74 -16.03
C ALA A 480 1.30 20.28 -14.58
N PRO A 481 2.45 20.18 -13.89
CA PRO A 481 2.58 20.67 -12.52
C PRO A 481 2.75 22.19 -12.50
N LEU A 482 2.40 22.81 -11.38
CA LEU A 482 2.78 24.20 -11.08
C LEU A 482 4.22 24.26 -10.57
N GLY A 483 4.92 25.30 -10.94
CA GLY A 483 6.33 25.48 -10.61
C GLY A 483 6.60 26.12 -9.25
N PRO A 484 7.87 26.05 -8.81
CA PRO A 484 8.32 26.75 -7.62
C PRO A 484 8.04 28.27 -7.71
N GLY A 485 7.81 28.90 -6.57
CA GLY A 485 7.45 30.31 -6.48
C GLY A 485 5.95 30.60 -6.65
N THR A 486 5.12 29.59 -6.94
CA THR A 486 3.66 29.74 -6.92
C THR A 486 3.19 29.93 -5.48
N HIS A 487 2.30 30.90 -5.25
CA HIS A 487 1.72 31.14 -3.93
C HIS A 487 0.20 30.95 -3.95
N PHE A 488 -0.31 30.47 -2.81
CA PHE A 488 -1.74 30.30 -2.57
C PHE A 488 -2.12 30.84 -1.20
N LYS A 489 -3.39 31.25 -1.06
CA LYS A 489 -4.01 31.58 0.23
C LYS A 489 -5.21 30.67 0.45
N SER A 490 -5.36 30.17 1.68
CA SER A 490 -6.48 29.33 2.12
C SER A 490 -6.85 29.67 3.56
N LYS A 491 -7.98 29.14 4.01
CA LYS A 491 -8.41 29.24 5.42
C LYS A 491 -8.85 27.87 5.93
N ILE A 492 -8.54 27.58 7.17
CA ILE A 492 -9.13 26.49 7.95
C ILE A 492 -10.08 27.13 8.94
N ARG A 493 -11.38 27.00 8.73
CA ARG A 493 -12.39 27.47 9.70
C ARG A 493 -12.59 26.40 10.75
N PHE A 494 -12.74 26.81 11.98
CA PHE A 494 -13.05 25.92 13.09
C PHE A 494 -14.19 26.51 13.93
N ASP A 495 -15.01 25.62 14.47
CA ASP A 495 -16.12 25.96 15.31
C ASP A 495 -16.06 25.20 16.63
N ARG A 496 -16.16 25.93 17.75
CA ARG A 496 -16.27 25.41 19.11
C ARG A 496 -15.15 24.40 19.49
N LEU A 497 -13.89 24.67 19.10
CA LEU A 497 -12.74 23.87 19.56
C LEU A 497 -12.36 24.29 21.00
N SER A 498 -12.01 23.33 21.85
CA SER A 498 -11.37 23.64 23.14
C SER A 498 -9.95 24.17 22.93
N ASP A 499 -9.36 24.75 23.96
CA ASP A 499 -7.99 25.25 23.95
C ASP A 499 -7.00 24.12 23.57
N VAL A 500 -7.23 22.92 24.09
CA VAL A 500 -6.38 21.75 23.83
C VAL A 500 -6.49 21.29 22.37
N GLU A 501 -7.71 21.21 21.82
CA GLU A 501 -7.94 20.82 20.43
C GLU A 501 -7.39 21.85 19.44
N LEU A 502 -7.62 23.14 19.73
CA LEU A 502 -7.06 24.22 18.92
C LEU A 502 -5.53 24.22 18.99
N GLY A 503 -4.96 23.99 20.17
CA GLY A 503 -3.53 23.84 20.37
C GLY A 503 -2.92 22.70 19.56
N ALA A 504 -3.59 21.55 19.54
CA ALA A 504 -3.19 20.43 18.71
C ALA A 504 -3.20 20.77 17.21
N LEU A 505 -4.24 21.47 16.74
CA LEU A 505 -4.37 21.91 15.34
C LEU A 505 -3.27 22.92 14.95
N LEU A 506 -2.99 23.88 15.83
CA LEU A 506 -1.93 24.88 15.63
C LEU A 506 -0.53 24.25 15.65
N THR A 507 -0.33 23.19 16.43
CA THR A 507 0.95 22.46 16.48
C THR A 507 1.30 21.86 15.12
N VAL A 508 0.33 21.46 14.29
CA VAL A 508 0.58 20.98 12.92
C VAL A 508 1.38 21.98 12.09
N PHE A 509 1.12 23.29 12.27
CA PHE A 509 1.77 24.37 11.53
C PHE A 509 2.88 25.09 12.34
N GLY A 510 3.16 24.63 13.55
CA GLY A 510 4.16 25.17 14.43
C GLY A 510 5.19 24.13 14.88
N LEU A 511 5.59 23.24 13.96
CA LEU A 511 6.59 22.20 14.21
C LEU A 511 8.04 22.72 14.17
N ASP A 512 8.25 23.91 13.59
CA ASP A 512 9.54 24.57 13.58
C ASP A 512 9.99 24.84 15.03
N ASP A 513 11.21 24.43 15.34
CA ASP A 513 11.83 24.55 16.67
C ASP A 513 13.13 25.37 16.64
N GLY A 514 13.37 26.09 15.54
CA GLY A 514 14.60 26.85 15.31
C GLY A 514 15.79 26.02 14.84
N LYS A 515 15.71 24.69 14.91
CA LYS A 515 16.72 23.75 14.40
C LYS A 515 16.31 23.19 13.03
N HIS A 516 15.03 22.93 12.84
CA HIS A 516 14.46 22.32 11.65
C HIS A 516 13.70 23.37 10.84
N ASP A 517 14.02 23.50 9.57
CA ASP A 517 13.26 24.31 8.61
C ASP A 517 12.08 23.49 8.07
N VAL A 518 10.94 23.55 8.73
CA VAL A 518 9.80 22.68 8.45
C VAL A 518 9.08 23.04 7.16
N VAL A 519 8.97 22.06 6.28
CA VAL A 519 8.27 22.13 4.99
C VAL A 519 7.35 20.93 4.85
N TYR A 520 6.21 21.08 4.18
CA TYR A 520 5.16 20.06 4.09
C TYR A 520 5.14 19.39 2.73
N LYS A 521 4.48 18.23 2.63
CA LYS A 521 4.27 17.49 1.38
C LYS A 521 2.80 17.48 0.98
N LEU A 522 2.50 18.05 -0.18
CA LEU A 522 1.15 18.16 -0.72
C LEU A 522 1.07 17.60 -2.15
N GLY A 523 -0.09 17.10 -2.56
CA GLY A 523 -0.35 16.63 -3.91
C GLY A 523 0.23 15.25 -4.24
N ARG A 524 0.38 14.97 -5.53
CA ARG A 524 0.89 13.72 -6.10
C ARG A 524 2.40 13.81 -6.39
N GLY A 525 3.02 12.69 -6.72
CA GLY A 525 4.44 12.66 -7.10
C GLY A 525 5.42 12.85 -5.94
N LYS A 526 4.99 12.70 -4.69
CA LYS A 526 5.84 12.89 -3.50
C LYS A 526 7.11 12.03 -3.54
N SER A 527 7.00 10.78 -4.00
CA SER A 527 8.14 9.85 -4.08
C SER A 527 9.14 10.18 -5.19
N ILE A 528 8.80 11.05 -6.13
CA ILE A 528 9.72 11.58 -7.15
C ILE A 528 10.12 13.03 -6.88
N GLY A 529 9.95 13.50 -5.63
CA GLY A 529 10.43 14.79 -5.16
C GLY A 529 9.45 15.95 -5.28
N MET A 530 8.24 15.74 -5.84
CA MET A 530 7.25 16.79 -6.00
C MET A 530 6.55 17.17 -4.70
N GLY A 531 5.85 18.30 -4.71
CA GLY A 531 4.87 18.68 -3.70
C GLY A 531 5.44 19.21 -2.39
N SER A 532 6.68 19.71 -2.35
CA SER A 532 7.20 20.42 -1.18
C SER A 532 6.64 21.84 -1.14
N VAL A 533 5.97 22.19 -0.03
CA VAL A 533 5.34 23.49 0.16
C VAL A 533 5.68 24.04 1.54
N ARG A 534 6.02 25.32 1.63
CA ARG A 534 6.14 26.05 2.88
C ARG A 534 4.79 26.66 3.23
N ILE A 535 4.38 26.55 4.48
CA ILE A 535 3.09 27.05 4.94
C ILE A 535 3.32 27.96 6.14
N LYS A 536 2.86 29.22 6.04
CA LYS A 536 2.74 30.13 7.17
C LYS A 536 1.28 30.15 7.62
N ALA A 537 1.05 29.99 8.90
CA ALA A 537 -0.28 29.99 9.51
C ALA A 537 -0.43 31.15 10.48
N SER A 538 -1.56 31.86 10.42
CA SER A 538 -1.93 32.91 11.35
C SER A 538 -3.32 32.62 11.91
N LEU A 539 -3.47 32.66 13.24
CA LEU A 539 -4.73 32.39 13.94
C LEU A 539 -5.54 33.65 14.09
N TYR A 540 -6.83 33.56 13.80
CA TYR A 540 -7.83 34.59 14.05
C TYR A 540 -8.96 33.98 14.86
N LEU A 541 -9.25 34.59 16.03
CA LEU A 541 -10.38 34.22 16.87
C LEU A 541 -11.55 35.13 16.56
N GLU A 542 -12.73 34.57 16.47
CA GLU A 542 -13.98 35.28 16.27
C GLU A 542 -14.76 35.39 17.58
N ASN A 543 -15.14 36.61 17.96
CA ASN A 543 -16.08 36.83 19.06
C ASN A 543 -17.51 36.93 18.50
N SER A 544 -18.21 35.81 18.46
CA SER A 544 -19.56 35.75 17.90
C SER A 544 -20.53 36.69 18.59
N ARG A 545 -20.40 36.90 19.91
CA ARG A 545 -21.26 37.83 20.64
C ARG A 545 -21.05 39.26 20.18
N GLU A 546 -19.82 39.69 20.01
CA GLU A 546 -19.46 41.01 19.51
C GLU A 546 -19.88 41.19 18.05
N ARG A 547 -19.65 40.21 17.22
CA ARG A 547 -20.03 40.20 15.81
C ARG A 547 -21.53 40.40 15.58
N TYR A 548 -22.36 39.77 16.40
CA TYR A 548 -23.81 39.84 16.26
C TYR A 548 -24.47 40.94 17.10
N SER A 549 -23.72 41.63 17.98
CA SER A 549 -24.23 42.76 18.72
C SER A 549 -24.25 44.04 17.90
N SER A 550 -23.39 44.19 16.89
CA SER A 550 -23.31 45.33 16.01
C SER A 550 -22.90 44.89 14.61
N LEU A 551 -23.62 45.29 13.57
CA LEU A 551 -23.30 45.01 12.18
C LEU A 551 -22.09 45.79 11.67
N PHE A 552 -21.87 46.99 12.22
CA PHE A 552 -20.81 47.89 11.78
C PHE A 552 -19.91 48.31 12.94
N SER A 553 -18.64 48.47 12.64
CA SER A 553 -17.63 49.10 13.46
C SER A 553 -17.06 50.27 12.64
N GLY A 554 -17.55 51.50 12.89
CA GLY A 554 -17.34 52.62 12.00
C GLY A 554 -18.01 52.39 10.64
N ASP A 555 -17.28 52.63 9.55
CA ASP A 555 -17.75 52.49 8.17
C ASP A 555 -17.56 51.07 7.60
N SER A 556 -17.06 50.10 8.39
CA SER A 556 -16.78 48.74 7.97
C SER A 556 -17.66 47.71 8.67
N TRP A 557 -17.85 46.56 8.06
CA TRP A 557 -18.49 45.42 8.70
C TRP A 557 -17.72 45.04 9.98
N ASN A 558 -18.46 44.82 11.07
CA ASN A 558 -17.88 44.33 12.31
C ASN A 558 -17.61 42.81 12.17
N GLU A 559 -16.40 42.45 11.78
CA GLU A 559 -15.99 41.07 11.69
C GLU A 559 -15.69 40.43 13.06
N ALA A 560 -15.47 41.29 14.09
CA ALA A 560 -15.11 40.90 15.46
C ALA A 560 -14.01 39.83 15.53
N GLU A 561 -13.07 39.94 14.60
CA GLU A 561 -11.94 39.02 14.45
C GLU A 561 -10.69 39.62 15.10
N LYS A 562 -9.97 38.79 15.88
CA LYS A 562 -8.73 39.20 16.52
C LYS A 562 -7.61 38.21 16.21
N GLU A 563 -6.49 38.70 15.69
CA GLU A 563 -5.28 37.91 15.52
C GLU A 563 -4.74 37.50 16.88
N ASN A 564 -4.26 36.24 16.97
CA ASN A 564 -3.75 35.62 18.19
C ASN A 564 -2.47 34.82 17.85
N ASP A 565 -1.48 34.82 18.75
CA ASP A 565 -0.23 34.09 18.56
C ASP A 565 -0.37 32.57 18.74
N GLY A 566 -1.47 32.12 19.34
CA GLY A 566 -1.78 30.73 19.57
C GLY A 566 -0.92 30.04 20.64
N LEU A 567 -0.06 30.78 21.34
CA LEU A 567 0.90 30.18 22.29
C LEU A 567 0.20 29.53 23.49
N ALA A 568 -0.84 30.21 24.04
CA ALA A 568 -1.60 29.64 25.15
C ALA A 568 -2.24 28.29 24.79
N PHE A 569 -2.81 28.17 23.59
CA PHE A 569 -3.43 26.93 23.11
C PHE A 569 -2.40 25.81 22.91
N LYS A 570 -1.25 26.10 22.31
CA LYS A 570 -0.17 25.14 22.16
C LYS A 570 0.34 24.63 23.51
N ASN A 571 0.43 25.52 24.51
CA ASN A 571 0.82 25.13 25.87
C ASN A 571 -0.26 24.27 26.53
N ALA A 572 -1.54 24.56 26.35
CA ALA A 572 -2.63 23.72 26.85
C ALA A 572 -2.57 22.31 26.26
N PHE A 573 -2.31 22.19 24.95
CA PHE A 573 -2.13 20.89 24.32
C PHE A 573 -0.90 20.15 24.85
N ARG A 574 0.25 20.83 25.02
CA ARG A 574 1.47 20.22 25.59
C ARG A 574 1.21 19.71 27.01
N GLN A 575 0.53 20.50 27.84
CA GLN A 575 0.18 20.09 29.19
C GLN A 575 -0.74 18.86 29.19
N TYR A 576 -1.69 18.80 28.27
CA TYR A 576 -2.56 17.64 28.09
C TYR A 576 -1.76 16.39 27.71
N LEU A 577 -0.80 16.50 26.78
CA LEU A 577 0.11 15.43 26.41
C LEU A 577 0.93 14.92 27.61
N ASP A 578 1.55 15.85 28.35
CA ASP A 578 2.38 15.52 29.52
C ASP A 578 1.57 14.78 30.60
N ASN A 579 0.29 15.09 30.74
CA ASN A 579 -0.59 14.43 31.72
C ASN A 579 -1.00 13.01 31.27
N HIS A 580 -1.29 12.80 29.98
CA HIS A 580 -1.86 11.55 29.50
C HIS A 580 -0.80 10.57 28.94
N LEU A 581 0.33 11.06 28.46
CA LEU A 581 1.42 10.26 27.90
C LEU A 581 2.70 10.30 28.77
N LYS A 582 2.55 10.56 30.07
CA LYS A 582 3.69 10.70 30.99
C LYS A 582 4.66 9.52 30.92
N ASP A 583 4.15 8.30 30.90
CA ASP A 583 4.94 7.06 30.86
C ASP A 583 5.55 6.77 29.49
N GLU A 584 5.02 7.41 28.43
CA GLU A 584 5.49 7.28 27.05
C GLU A 584 6.22 8.51 26.53
N LYS A 585 6.53 9.45 27.39
CA LYS A 585 7.17 10.72 27.00
C LYS A 585 8.40 10.52 26.12
N PRO A 586 9.36 9.62 26.41
CA PRO A 586 10.52 9.39 25.55
C PRO A 586 10.15 8.86 24.15
N VAL A 587 9.10 8.02 24.05
CA VAL A 587 8.61 7.48 22.78
C VAL A 587 8.00 8.59 21.95
N TYR A 588 7.18 9.46 22.59
CA TYR A 588 6.55 10.59 21.92
C TYR A 588 7.56 11.66 21.49
N GLU A 589 8.57 11.97 22.32
CA GLU A 589 9.64 12.90 21.97
C GLU A 589 10.45 12.39 20.77
N ASN A 590 10.76 11.09 20.73
CA ASN A 590 11.42 10.49 19.58
C ASN A 590 10.56 10.57 18.31
N LEU A 591 9.26 10.30 18.42
CA LEU A 591 8.30 10.43 17.32
C LEU A 591 8.31 11.86 16.76
N MET A 592 8.25 12.87 17.63
CA MET A 592 8.26 14.29 17.24
C MET A 592 9.57 14.71 16.58
N GLU A 593 10.70 14.20 17.08
CA GLU A 593 12.01 14.47 16.47
C GLU A 593 12.15 13.80 15.09
N GLU A 594 11.68 12.55 14.95
CA GLU A 594 11.61 11.89 13.64
C GLU A 594 10.69 12.62 12.66
N LEU A 595 9.54 13.13 13.14
CA LEU A 595 8.61 13.91 12.33
C LEU A 595 9.27 15.20 11.83
N ARG A 596 9.93 15.96 12.71
CA ARG A 596 10.67 17.17 12.32
C ARG A 596 11.80 16.84 11.35
N THR A 597 12.57 15.79 11.63
CA THR A 597 13.63 15.30 10.74
C THR A 597 13.10 14.99 9.32
N MET A 598 11.92 14.35 9.22
CA MET A 598 11.30 14.03 7.92
C MET A 598 10.83 15.28 7.16
N LEU A 599 10.42 16.31 7.88
CA LEU A 599 9.90 17.55 7.31
C LEU A 599 10.98 18.64 7.16
N ASP A 600 12.21 18.40 7.59
CA ASP A 600 13.28 19.40 7.56
C ASP A 600 13.81 19.61 6.13
N TRP A 601 13.65 20.86 5.65
CA TRP A 601 14.15 21.29 4.35
C TRP A 601 15.66 21.36 4.28
N ASN A 602 16.37 21.54 5.40
CA ASN A 602 17.82 21.60 5.43
C ASN A 602 18.48 20.33 4.92
N ASN A 603 17.83 19.18 5.07
CA ASN A 603 18.33 17.88 4.61
C ASN A 603 18.66 17.86 3.11
N VAL A 604 17.94 18.64 2.28
CA VAL A 604 18.16 18.66 0.83
C VAL A 604 19.52 19.22 0.40
N ASN A 605 20.26 19.84 1.31
CA ASN A 605 21.55 20.44 1.05
C ASN A 605 22.71 19.42 1.18
N ALA A 606 22.48 18.23 1.74
CA ALA A 606 23.49 17.19 1.82
C ALA A 606 23.90 16.68 0.42
N THR A 607 25.19 16.54 0.20
CA THR A 607 25.77 16.20 -1.12
C THR A 607 25.33 14.82 -1.64
N ASP A 608 25.09 13.89 -0.73
CA ASP A 608 24.64 12.52 -1.02
C ASP A 608 23.10 12.33 -0.95
N TRP A 609 22.35 13.43 -0.73
CA TRP A 609 20.92 13.39 -0.50
C TRP A 609 20.12 12.79 -1.66
N LYS A 610 20.55 13.09 -2.90
CA LYS A 610 19.92 12.54 -4.09
C LYS A 610 19.99 11.02 -4.11
N ASP A 611 21.15 10.45 -3.83
CA ASP A 611 21.38 9.00 -3.84
C ASP A 611 20.66 8.30 -2.68
N LYS A 612 20.67 8.89 -1.49
CA LYS A 612 19.92 8.40 -0.31
C LYS A 612 18.42 8.32 -0.58
N THR A 613 17.86 9.34 -1.20
CA THR A 613 16.41 9.49 -1.37
C THR A 613 15.89 8.97 -2.71
N ASP A 614 16.70 8.29 -3.50
CA ASP A 614 16.22 7.59 -4.70
C ASP A 614 15.78 6.16 -4.39
N MET A 615 14.97 5.59 -5.27
CA MET A 615 14.53 4.20 -5.12
C MET A 615 15.69 3.25 -5.43
N MET A 616 15.85 2.22 -4.62
CA MET A 616 16.73 1.12 -4.96
C MET A 616 16.25 0.43 -6.25
N PRO A 617 17.12 0.22 -7.24
CA PRO A 617 16.74 -0.44 -8.49
C PRO A 617 16.38 -1.91 -8.23
N ILE A 618 15.29 -2.36 -8.84
CA ILE A 618 14.84 -3.74 -8.76
C ILE A 618 15.33 -4.47 -10.01
N GLY A 619 16.08 -5.57 -9.80
CA GLY A 619 16.55 -6.41 -10.90
C GLY A 619 17.85 -5.93 -11.56
N ASP A 620 18.44 -4.85 -11.14
CA ASP A 620 19.78 -4.45 -11.56
C ASP A 620 20.82 -5.48 -11.06
N LYS A 621 21.77 -5.84 -11.95
CA LYS A 621 22.86 -6.75 -11.60
C LYS A 621 23.97 -6.06 -10.84
N ALA A 622 24.16 -4.78 -11.07
CA ALA A 622 25.19 -3.95 -10.44
C ALA A 622 24.79 -3.47 -9.03
N ASP A 623 23.51 -3.13 -8.84
CA ASP A 623 22.97 -2.74 -7.52
C ASP A 623 22.15 -3.88 -6.93
N THR A 624 22.71 -4.56 -5.95
CA THR A 624 22.10 -5.76 -5.33
C THR A 624 21.40 -5.46 -4.01
N ARG A 625 21.46 -4.24 -3.51
CA ARG A 625 20.95 -3.83 -2.19
C ARG A 625 19.50 -4.29 -1.90
N PHE A 626 18.61 -4.16 -2.88
CA PHE A 626 17.23 -4.60 -2.71
C PHE A 626 17.13 -6.14 -2.55
N ARG A 627 17.93 -6.89 -3.32
CA ARG A 627 17.96 -8.37 -3.25
C ARG A 627 18.68 -8.88 -2.01
N ASP A 628 19.65 -8.13 -1.53
CA ASP A 628 20.43 -8.45 -0.33
C ASP A 628 19.71 -8.01 0.95
N ARG A 629 18.48 -7.51 0.81
CA ARG A 629 17.61 -7.15 1.94
C ARG A 629 18.22 -6.11 2.89
N VAL A 630 18.96 -5.14 2.35
CA VAL A 630 19.53 -4.06 3.14
C VAL A 630 18.44 -3.33 3.93
N ILE A 631 18.67 -3.15 5.22
CA ILE A 631 17.72 -2.55 6.16
C ILE A 631 17.69 -1.03 5.97
N LEU A 632 16.49 -0.44 5.97
CA LEU A 632 16.33 1.01 5.98
C LEU A 632 16.60 1.54 7.39
N ASP A 633 17.49 2.49 7.55
CA ASP A 633 17.74 3.16 8.83
C ASP A 633 16.49 3.97 9.29
N ASN A 634 16.40 4.30 10.59
CA ASN A 634 15.43 5.25 11.10
C ASN A 634 15.72 6.67 10.54
N PRO A 635 14.79 7.63 10.57
CA PRO A 635 14.99 8.94 9.97
C PRO A 635 16.25 9.67 10.46
N ARG A 636 16.53 9.63 11.75
CA ARG A 636 17.66 10.34 12.37
C ARG A 636 19.00 9.77 11.90
N ASP A 637 19.14 8.45 11.92
CA ASP A 637 20.36 7.78 11.47
C ASP A 637 20.53 7.89 9.96
N PHE A 638 19.43 7.79 9.22
CA PHE A 638 19.42 7.97 7.77
C PHE A 638 19.98 9.34 7.33
N VAL A 639 19.67 10.40 8.04
CA VAL A 639 20.22 11.73 7.76
C VAL A 639 21.69 11.83 8.15
N ARG A 640 22.07 11.30 9.33
CA ARG A 640 23.43 11.41 9.89
C ARG A 640 24.48 10.61 9.12
N LYS A 641 24.15 9.37 8.76
CA LYS A 641 25.13 8.46 8.13
C LYS A 641 25.48 8.95 6.73
N LYS A 642 26.75 8.88 6.35
CA LYS A 642 27.18 9.10 4.96
C LYS A 642 26.72 7.93 4.09
N PHE A 643 26.19 8.22 2.91
CA PHE A 643 25.65 7.19 2.04
C PHE A 643 26.75 6.26 1.50
N LYS A 644 26.50 4.96 1.62
CA LYS A 644 27.36 3.89 1.05
C LYS A 644 26.48 3.03 0.12
N LYS A 645 26.89 2.92 -1.12
CA LYS A 645 26.29 2.01 -2.12
C LYS A 645 26.73 0.60 -1.93
#